data_948b4e624043d79ac4ee52b15c8db812
#
_entry.id   948b4e624043d79ac4ee52b15c8db812
#
_cell.length_a   1.000
_cell.length_b   1.000
_cell.length_c   1.000
_cell.angle_alpha   90.00
_cell.angle_beta   90.00
_cell.angle_gamma   90.00
#
_symmetry.space_group_name_H-M   'P 1'
#
loop_
_entity.id
_entity.type
_entity.pdbx_description
1 polymer ?
#
loop_
_entity_poly.entity_id
_entity_poly.type
_entity_poly.pdbx_seq_one_letter_code
_entity_poly.pdbx_strand_id
1 'polypeptide(L)'
;MESQRMATWWMHWPDLQWPDSDNLDRIKRRAESFARANVTAAMFFGAHFRWDFLPVFPLLHDYMATVAEQLHGYGIKLYDHHSVNLVHRYSTREQMRHVMADSGPHLPFSPTFEAAESWQFRGKYLNNWRMLDVKTGKPLWFPQYTAQGFCHRNPEFREAYQAYAKYLIAETGIDGLSADDAVYYMHFNACGCEHCRREFKNRTGMDLPPVEDTSFWGNWDHAAWHRWIDLRFDAAGEFYEQLRAALPQDFMLTGCGAASASAKGALAATDARTFLRGWNYVNMELSGNTPPYKKDKLTANTPIPDRLVNSSHHQAAARERQTRAFCTGFAHSEENANIVWALCKMLGADAWIGTLKTRLGLPWHILDTLPSEGDIVGKAFTFEKEHPALYAGDPVGQVAVYFSYESRNHTLYGSLNKGYYQDYRALLRLLFREGISPHTVFAFPENGEQYPLVLLSGVCRMTAEEQEAMDRYLAHGGRVIALGPTALSTCKNGWRLPNRLDEGPDTFFTTVPDGIHVKLPEWLLKKTVLPPEDPDAWQTPAKGLYYHPHRLGETNRDRLMALVRQFARPMPVKLVAAEGYLCTVSEEETGITLQLLAEDFDVRINEQLDAMRTHRSRVNLITGIRPLGVSRELTVQALTEPRVFTPFTPGESTLQQEGDRYRVTLPPDCSYAVLWFAK
;
A
#
# COMPACT_ATOMS: atom_id res chain seq x y z
N MET A 1 -8.94 3.10 -20.20
CA MET A 1 -8.34 4.35 -19.68
C MET A 1 -6.86 4.34 -20.02
N GLU A 2 -6.31 5.45 -20.46
CA GLU A 2 -4.87 5.56 -20.77
C GLU A 2 -4.00 5.42 -19.51
N SER A 3 -2.83 4.79 -19.64
CA SER A 3 -1.87 4.62 -18.55
C SER A 3 -1.36 5.98 -18.07
N GLN A 4 -1.30 6.17 -16.75
CA GLN A 4 -0.82 7.41 -16.15
C GLN A 4 0.62 7.26 -15.65
N ARG A 5 1.43 8.24 -15.99
CA ARG A 5 2.82 8.40 -15.54
C ARG A 5 2.87 9.61 -14.61
N MET A 6 2.88 9.34 -13.29
CA MET A 6 2.72 10.38 -12.29
C MET A 6 4.03 10.71 -11.57
N ALA A 7 4.32 11.99 -11.40
CA ALA A 7 5.40 12.50 -10.58
C ALA A 7 4.87 13.45 -9.50
N THR A 8 5.60 13.59 -8.40
CA THR A 8 5.17 14.46 -7.31
C THR A 8 5.56 15.91 -7.57
N TRP A 9 4.60 16.81 -7.50
CA TRP A 9 4.83 18.24 -7.42
C TRP A 9 5.00 18.64 -5.94
N TRP A 10 6.23 18.79 -5.50
CA TRP A 10 6.53 19.20 -4.15
C TRP A 10 6.40 20.70 -3.97
N MET A 11 5.59 21.14 -2.99
CA MET A 11 5.63 22.51 -2.52
C MET A 11 6.87 22.74 -1.64
N HIS A 12 7.55 23.83 -1.84
CA HIS A 12 8.82 24.17 -1.23
C HIS A 12 8.73 25.42 -0.37
N TRP A 13 9.72 25.63 0.50
CA TRP A 13 9.88 26.89 1.23
C TRP A 13 9.74 28.15 0.37
N PRO A 14 10.48 28.30 -0.74
CA PRO A 14 10.31 29.47 -1.58
C PRO A 14 8.91 29.63 -2.18
N ASP A 15 8.16 28.55 -2.36
CA ASP A 15 6.80 28.61 -2.90
C ASP A 15 5.82 29.32 -1.97
N LEU A 16 6.15 29.40 -0.65
CA LEU A 16 5.37 30.14 0.32
C LEU A 16 5.55 31.67 0.23
N GLN A 17 6.51 32.14 -0.55
CA GLN A 17 6.70 33.55 -0.88
C GLN A 17 5.84 33.99 -2.08
N TRP A 18 4.96 33.11 -2.56
CA TRP A 18 3.98 33.41 -3.59
C TRP A 18 3.20 34.71 -3.27
N PRO A 19 2.97 35.63 -4.22
CA PRO A 19 3.20 35.52 -5.68
C PRO A 19 4.48 36.23 -6.20
N ASP A 20 5.63 35.83 -5.75
CA ASP A 20 6.91 36.34 -6.25
C ASP A 20 7.17 35.90 -7.72
N SER A 21 7.80 36.78 -8.53
CA SER A 21 8.17 36.51 -9.94
C SER A 21 9.08 35.28 -10.08
N ASP A 22 10.04 35.08 -9.15
CA ASP A 22 10.96 33.95 -9.16
C ASP A 22 10.22 32.62 -8.95
N ASN A 23 9.12 32.66 -8.19
CA ASN A 23 8.25 31.50 -8.01
C ASN A 23 7.52 31.12 -9.30
N LEU A 24 7.02 32.08 -10.04
CA LEU A 24 6.36 31.84 -11.33
C LEU A 24 7.32 31.21 -12.34
N ASP A 25 8.54 31.73 -12.42
CA ASP A 25 9.57 31.16 -13.31
C ASP A 25 9.98 29.76 -12.90
N ARG A 26 10.03 29.47 -11.60
CA ARG A 26 10.28 28.12 -11.08
C ARG A 26 9.14 27.17 -11.44
N ILE A 27 7.88 27.58 -11.30
CA ILE A 27 6.71 26.80 -11.70
C ILE A 27 6.79 26.45 -13.20
N LYS A 28 7.05 27.42 -14.06
CA LYS A 28 7.18 27.21 -15.52
C LYS A 28 8.27 26.20 -15.86
N ARG A 29 9.49 26.38 -15.33
CA ARG A 29 10.61 25.44 -15.55
C ARG A 29 10.30 24.02 -15.10
N ARG A 30 9.61 23.87 -13.96
CA ARG A 30 9.21 22.55 -13.46
C ARG A 30 8.15 21.90 -14.33
N ALA A 31 7.13 22.64 -14.75
CA ALA A 31 6.10 22.15 -15.67
C ALA A 31 6.71 21.70 -17.00
N GLU A 32 7.64 22.48 -17.56
CA GLU A 32 8.39 22.12 -18.76
C GLU A 32 9.24 20.85 -18.56
N SER A 33 9.92 20.72 -17.42
CA SER A 33 10.70 19.53 -17.07
C SER A 33 9.82 18.27 -16.98
N PHE A 34 8.63 18.38 -16.40
CA PHE A 34 7.66 17.28 -16.35
C PHE A 34 7.17 16.90 -17.75
N ALA A 35 6.91 17.88 -18.60
CA ALA A 35 6.54 17.63 -19.99
C ALA A 35 7.64 16.87 -20.77
N ARG A 36 8.91 17.30 -20.65
CA ARG A 36 10.06 16.60 -21.24
C ARG A 36 10.22 15.16 -20.72
N ALA A 37 9.86 14.91 -19.47
CA ALA A 37 9.90 13.59 -18.86
C ALA A 37 8.69 12.71 -19.18
N ASN A 38 7.79 13.13 -20.05
CA ASN A 38 6.56 12.43 -20.41
C ASN A 38 5.63 12.12 -19.22
N VAL A 39 5.63 12.98 -18.20
CA VAL A 39 4.65 12.96 -17.12
C VAL A 39 3.27 13.29 -17.67
N THR A 40 2.25 12.53 -17.27
CA THR A 40 0.84 12.76 -17.66
C THR A 40 0.00 13.33 -16.54
N ALA A 41 0.45 13.17 -15.30
CA ALA A 41 -0.20 13.75 -14.12
C ALA A 41 0.83 14.11 -13.04
N ALA A 42 0.64 15.22 -12.37
CA ALA A 42 1.42 15.63 -11.21
C ALA A 42 0.58 15.47 -9.94
N MET A 43 1.17 14.90 -8.88
CA MET A 43 0.54 14.82 -7.56
C MET A 43 1.11 15.94 -6.69
N PHE A 44 0.29 16.92 -6.36
CA PHE A 44 0.67 18.02 -5.49
C PHE A 44 0.87 17.49 -4.05
N PHE A 45 2.00 17.83 -3.47
CA PHE A 45 2.37 17.42 -2.11
C PHE A 45 3.13 18.55 -1.42
N GLY A 46 2.78 18.84 -0.16
CA GLY A 46 3.48 19.90 0.60
C GLY A 46 2.61 20.57 1.64
N ALA A 47 1.31 20.66 1.38
CA ALA A 47 0.31 21.10 2.35
C ALA A 47 -0.50 19.91 2.86
N HIS A 48 0.21 18.86 3.32
CA HIS A 48 -0.38 17.56 3.62
C HIS A 48 -1.39 17.64 4.77
N PHE A 49 -1.05 18.26 5.91
CA PHE A 49 -2.01 18.50 6.99
C PHE A 49 -2.82 19.77 6.66
N ARG A 50 -3.76 19.59 5.75
CA ARG A 50 -4.44 20.68 5.06
C ARG A 50 -5.06 21.72 5.99
N TRP A 51 -5.68 21.28 7.07
CA TRP A 51 -6.37 22.19 8.00
C TRP A 51 -5.42 23.13 8.76
N ASP A 52 -4.14 22.83 8.80
CA ASP A 52 -3.15 23.72 9.38
C ASP A 52 -2.86 24.94 8.50
N PHE A 53 -3.19 24.84 7.20
CA PHE A 53 -3.07 25.94 6.23
C PHE A 53 -4.35 26.81 6.16
N LEU A 54 -5.35 26.53 7.00
CA LEU A 54 -6.63 27.25 6.98
C LEU A 54 -6.48 28.78 6.93
N PRO A 55 -5.58 29.44 7.71
CA PRO A 55 -5.40 30.88 7.66
C PRO A 55 -4.88 31.42 6.32
N VAL A 56 -4.28 30.57 5.49
CA VAL A 56 -3.63 30.94 4.23
C VAL A 56 -4.20 30.17 3.04
N PHE A 57 -5.41 29.61 3.15
CA PHE A 57 -6.06 28.93 2.03
C PHE A 57 -6.10 29.77 0.74
N PRO A 58 -6.44 31.06 0.75
CA PRO A 58 -6.43 31.84 -0.48
C PRO A 58 -5.07 31.87 -1.18
N LEU A 59 -3.99 32.05 -0.42
CA LEU A 59 -2.62 32.04 -0.94
C LEU A 59 -2.22 30.66 -1.49
N LEU A 60 -2.52 29.60 -0.76
CA LEU A 60 -2.25 28.21 -1.16
C LEU A 60 -3.02 27.86 -2.45
N HIS A 61 -4.29 28.22 -2.51
CA HIS A 61 -5.14 27.91 -3.67
C HIS A 61 -4.71 28.70 -4.91
N ASP A 62 -4.33 29.97 -4.77
CA ASP A 62 -3.81 30.78 -5.88
C ASP A 62 -2.50 30.21 -6.45
N TYR A 63 -1.59 29.77 -5.56
CA TYR A 63 -0.38 29.04 -5.97
C TYR A 63 -0.74 27.73 -6.72
N MET A 64 -1.66 26.93 -6.18
CA MET A 64 -2.09 25.67 -6.81
C MET A 64 -2.78 25.92 -8.16
N ALA A 65 -3.60 26.95 -8.28
CA ALA A 65 -4.25 27.33 -9.53
C ALA A 65 -3.22 27.67 -10.61
N THR A 66 -2.18 28.42 -10.25
CA THR A 66 -1.09 28.75 -11.18
C THR A 66 -0.31 27.49 -11.59
N VAL A 67 -0.05 26.57 -10.66
CA VAL A 67 0.58 25.28 -10.98
C VAL A 67 -0.29 24.48 -11.93
N ALA A 68 -1.61 24.40 -11.68
CA ALA A 68 -2.56 23.72 -12.56
C ALA A 68 -2.56 24.30 -13.97
N GLU A 69 -2.64 25.63 -14.09
CA GLU A 69 -2.62 26.32 -15.39
C GLU A 69 -1.36 26.00 -16.20
N GLN A 70 -0.19 26.05 -15.56
CA GLN A 70 1.07 25.77 -16.25
C GLN A 70 1.18 24.30 -16.67
N LEU A 71 0.73 23.36 -15.86
CA LEU A 71 0.71 21.93 -16.18
C LEU A 71 -0.31 21.62 -17.29
N HIS A 72 -1.51 22.19 -17.22
CA HIS A 72 -2.54 22.03 -18.25
C HIS A 72 -2.08 22.54 -19.62
N GLY A 73 -1.24 23.58 -19.66
CA GLY A 73 -0.60 24.06 -20.89
C GLY A 73 0.23 22.98 -21.61
N TYR A 74 0.67 21.96 -20.91
CA TYR A 74 1.37 20.78 -21.45
C TYR A 74 0.49 19.51 -21.52
N GLY A 75 -0.81 19.60 -21.21
CA GLY A 75 -1.71 18.46 -21.14
C GLY A 75 -1.47 17.56 -19.91
N ILE A 76 -0.78 18.06 -18.88
CA ILE A 76 -0.49 17.33 -17.64
C ILE A 76 -1.57 17.67 -16.61
N LYS A 77 -2.22 16.65 -16.05
CA LYS A 77 -3.21 16.82 -14.97
C LYS A 77 -2.56 17.16 -13.65
N LEU A 78 -3.27 17.89 -12.79
CA LEU A 78 -2.87 18.14 -11.42
C LEU A 78 -3.83 17.45 -10.44
N TYR A 79 -3.30 16.54 -9.63
CA TYR A 79 -4.03 15.93 -8.52
C TYR A 79 -3.50 16.48 -7.20
N ASP A 80 -4.38 16.70 -6.24
CA ASP A 80 -3.97 17.17 -4.92
C ASP A 80 -3.95 16.01 -3.90
N HIS A 81 -2.88 15.91 -3.11
CA HIS A 81 -2.73 14.92 -2.05
C HIS A 81 -2.63 15.58 -0.69
N HIS A 82 -3.61 15.31 0.17
CA HIS A 82 -3.59 15.81 1.54
C HIS A 82 -4.36 14.92 2.51
N SER A 83 -4.01 15.03 3.79
CA SER A 83 -4.72 14.40 4.89
C SER A 83 -6.08 15.07 5.11
N VAL A 84 -7.15 14.27 5.09
CA VAL A 84 -8.51 14.76 5.31
C VAL A 84 -8.74 15.16 6.75
N ASN A 85 -8.13 14.45 7.70
CA ASN A 85 -8.50 14.54 9.11
C ASN A 85 -7.35 14.82 10.08
N LEU A 86 -6.09 14.74 9.64
CA LEU A 86 -4.96 15.06 10.51
C LEU A 86 -4.72 16.56 10.61
N VAL A 87 -4.38 16.98 11.80
CA VAL A 87 -4.13 18.38 12.14
C VAL A 87 -3.16 18.46 13.30
N HIS A 88 -2.20 19.40 13.26
CA HIS A 88 -1.33 19.68 14.38
C HIS A 88 -2.10 20.45 15.46
N ARG A 89 -2.93 19.73 16.21
CA ARG A 89 -3.67 20.24 17.36
C ARG A 89 -3.23 19.47 18.57
N TYR A 90 -2.84 20.17 19.58
CA TYR A 90 -2.39 19.62 20.82
C TYR A 90 -3.25 20.13 21.98
N SER A 91 -3.46 19.26 22.95
CA SER A 91 -4.28 19.53 24.13
C SER A 91 -3.45 19.97 25.34
N THR A 92 -2.11 19.91 25.25
CA THR A 92 -1.21 20.26 26.33
C THR A 92 0.03 20.99 25.80
N ARG A 93 0.65 21.82 26.68
CA ARG A 93 1.91 22.46 26.35
C ARG A 93 3.07 21.48 26.15
N GLU A 94 2.98 20.31 26.73
CA GLU A 94 3.96 19.23 26.52
C GLU A 94 3.86 18.68 25.11
N GLN A 95 2.64 18.38 24.63
CA GLN A 95 2.41 17.97 23.24
C GLN A 95 2.91 19.05 22.27
N MET A 96 2.63 20.33 22.54
CA MET A 96 3.14 21.43 21.72
C MET A 96 4.66 21.46 21.65
N ARG A 97 5.36 21.30 22.78
CA ARG A 97 6.82 21.22 22.79
C ARG A 97 7.34 20.03 22.01
N HIS A 98 6.64 18.89 22.09
CA HIS A 98 6.98 17.70 21.35
C HIS A 98 6.87 17.93 19.84
N VAL A 99 5.79 18.56 19.37
CA VAL A 99 5.64 18.97 17.95
C VAL A 99 6.80 19.84 17.51
N MET A 100 7.13 20.87 18.28
CA MET A 100 8.19 21.82 17.92
C MET A 100 9.60 21.20 17.96
N ALA A 101 9.85 20.31 18.91
CA ALA A 101 11.18 19.70 19.08
C ALA A 101 11.43 18.55 18.11
N ASP A 102 10.40 17.76 17.86
CA ASP A 102 10.55 16.47 17.22
C ASP A 102 10.17 16.46 15.74
N SER A 103 9.18 17.23 15.31
CA SER A 103 8.67 17.15 13.95
C SER A 103 9.46 18.00 12.99
N GLY A 104 10.23 18.94 13.51
CA GLY A 104 10.58 20.07 12.69
C GLY A 104 9.28 20.69 12.16
N PRO A 105 9.22 21.90 11.70
CA PRO A 105 8.00 22.48 11.20
C PRO A 105 7.60 21.78 9.89
N HIS A 106 6.58 20.93 9.92
CA HIS A 106 5.88 20.51 8.70
C HIS A 106 5.22 21.70 8.02
N LEU A 107 5.27 22.83 8.66
CA LEU A 107 4.63 24.06 8.28
C LEU A 107 5.57 25.23 8.52
N PRO A 108 5.53 26.26 7.68
CA PRO A 108 6.23 27.51 7.89
C PRO A 108 5.73 28.28 9.13
N PHE A 109 4.56 27.90 9.62
CA PHE A 109 3.93 28.46 10.81
C PHE A 109 3.23 27.34 11.58
N SER A 110 3.62 27.15 12.82
CA SER A 110 2.86 26.35 13.76
C SER A 110 1.88 27.26 14.48
N PRO A 111 0.59 26.91 14.57
CA PRO A 111 -0.35 27.71 15.36
C PRO A 111 0.07 27.72 16.81
N THR A 112 -0.15 28.83 17.50
CA THR A 112 -0.06 28.83 18.95
C THR A 112 -1.12 27.92 19.54
N PHE A 113 -0.94 27.50 20.78
CA PHE A 113 -1.94 26.69 21.48
C PHE A 113 -3.32 27.38 21.50
N GLU A 114 -3.33 28.67 21.81
CA GLU A 114 -4.53 29.49 21.88
C GLU A 114 -5.16 29.72 20.51
N ALA A 115 -4.37 30.00 19.49
CA ALA A 115 -4.87 30.19 18.12
C ALA A 115 -5.48 28.89 17.57
N ALA A 116 -4.85 27.75 17.84
CA ALA A 116 -5.37 26.45 17.43
C ALA A 116 -6.76 26.15 17.99
N GLU A 117 -7.05 26.59 19.23
CA GLU A 117 -8.36 26.41 19.86
C GLU A 117 -9.46 27.28 19.23
N SER A 118 -9.12 28.42 18.66
CA SER A 118 -10.08 29.36 18.09
C SER A 118 -10.41 29.14 16.59
N TRP A 119 -9.71 28.26 15.90
CA TRP A 119 -9.87 28.10 14.46
C TRP A 119 -11.24 27.55 14.07
N GLN A 120 -11.82 28.19 13.08
CA GLN A 120 -13.13 27.88 12.53
C GLN A 120 -13.09 27.80 11.02
N PHE A 121 -13.85 26.89 10.47
CA PHE A 121 -14.17 26.82 9.06
C PHE A 121 -15.70 26.94 8.88
N ARG A 122 -16.14 27.95 8.12
CA ARG A 122 -17.57 28.24 7.91
C ARG A 122 -18.36 28.36 9.22
N GLY A 123 -17.77 29.02 10.23
CA GLY A 123 -18.40 29.24 11.53
C GLY A 123 -18.43 28.04 12.47
N LYS A 124 -17.77 26.93 12.08
CA LYS A 124 -17.66 25.71 12.91
C LYS A 124 -16.25 25.56 13.46
N TYR A 125 -16.14 25.31 14.76
CA TYR A 125 -14.84 25.11 15.41
C TYR A 125 -14.26 23.75 15.03
N LEU A 126 -13.03 23.73 14.53
CA LEU A 126 -12.33 22.49 14.15
C LEU A 126 -12.22 21.52 15.33
N ASN A 127 -12.09 22.05 16.55
CA ASN A 127 -11.95 21.25 17.75
C ASN A 127 -13.19 20.41 18.10
N ASN A 128 -14.37 20.76 17.59
CA ASN A 128 -15.59 19.97 17.75
C ASN A 128 -15.56 18.64 16.97
N TRP A 129 -14.68 18.50 16.01
CA TRP A 129 -14.59 17.32 15.14
C TRP A 129 -13.62 16.26 15.64
N ARG A 130 -12.90 16.52 16.72
CA ARG A 130 -11.81 15.64 17.20
C ARG A 130 -12.27 14.22 17.51
N MET A 131 -11.43 13.25 17.16
CA MET A 131 -11.57 11.89 17.65
C MET A 131 -11.29 11.86 19.16
N LEU A 132 -12.13 11.16 19.89
CA LEU A 132 -12.03 11.04 21.34
C LEU A 132 -11.65 9.60 21.73
N ASP A 133 -10.80 9.49 22.73
CA ASP A 133 -10.51 8.24 23.40
C ASP A 133 -11.74 7.74 24.17
N VAL A 134 -12.08 6.46 23.98
CA VAL A 134 -13.27 5.85 24.60
C VAL A 134 -13.21 5.89 26.12
N LYS A 135 -12.02 5.70 26.72
CA LYS A 135 -11.82 5.63 28.17
C LYS A 135 -11.85 7.01 28.83
N THR A 136 -11.13 7.95 28.23
CA THR A 136 -10.87 9.23 28.88
C THR A 136 -11.78 10.36 28.40
N GLY A 137 -12.44 10.17 27.25
CA GLY A 137 -13.22 11.21 26.58
C GLY A 137 -12.37 12.39 26.07
N LYS A 138 -11.04 12.29 26.13
CA LYS A 138 -10.11 13.33 25.67
C LYS A 138 -9.75 13.14 24.19
N PRO A 139 -9.32 14.21 23.48
CA PRO A 139 -8.82 14.09 22.14
C PRO A 139 -7.69 13.07 22.02
N LEU A 140 -7.75 12.24 20.99
CA LEU A 140 -6.68 11.29 20.66
C LEU A 140 -5.48 12.02 20.10
N TRP A 141 -4.30 11.61 20.57
CA TRP A 141 -3.01 12.07 20.10
C TRP A 141 -2.27 10.98 19.36
N PHE A 142 -1.78 11.29 18.17
CA PHE A 142 -1.03 10.39 17.30
C PHE A 142 0.46 10.79 17.29
N PRO A 143 1.29 10.24 18.19
CA PRO A 143 2.69 10.66 18.35
C PRO A 143 3.51 10.54 17.05
N GLN A 144 3.23 9.52 16.23
CA GLN A 144 3.95 9.29 14.98
C GLN A 144 3.78 10.42 13.95
N TYR A 145 2.68 11.17 14.05
CA TYR A 145 2.38 12.33 13.20
C TYR A 145 2.38 13.66 13.95
N THR A 146 2.62 13.62 15.27
CA THR A 146 2.50 14.80 16.14
C THR A 146 1.18 15.54 15.96
N ALA A 147 0.09 14.81 15.82
CA ALA A 147 -1.19 15.32 15.39
C ALA A 147 -2.35 14.76 16.21
N GLN A 148 -3.48 15.43 16.12
CA GLN A 148 -4.82 14.90 16.43
C GLN A 148 -5.55 14.57 15.14
N GLY A 149 -6.65 13.82 15.22
CA GLY A 149 -7.47 13.50 14.08
C GLY A 149 -8.91 13.93 14.26
N PHE A 150 -9.58 14.25 13.17
CA PHE A 150 -11.02 14.50 13.14
C PHE A 150 -11.78 13.20 12.89
N CYS A 151 -12.92 13.05 13.55
CA CYS A 151 -13.75 11.87 13.41
C CYS A 151 -14.53 11.92 12.10
N HIS A 152 -14.19 11.04 11.18
CA HIS A 152 -14.87 10.93 9.89
C HIS A 152 -16.29 10.34 9.95
N ARG A 153 -16.82 10.01 11.14
CA ARG A 153 -18.25 9.77 11.37
C ARG A 153 -19.00 11.03 11.84
N ASN A 154 -18.28 12.07 12.26
CA ASN A 154 -18.91 13.32 12.66
C ASN A 154 -19.57 14.00 11.43
N PRO A 155 -20.89 14.19 11.42
CA PRO A 155 -21.60 14.73 10.26
C PRO A 155 -21.18 16.17 9.93
N GLU A 156 -20.89 16.98 10.95
CA GLU A 156 -20.41 18.36 10.76
C GLU A 156 -19.05 18.39 10.07
N PHE A 157 -18.15 17.49 10.44
CA PHE A 157 -16.85 17.35 9.76
C PHE A 157 -17.03 16.86 8.32
N ARG A 158 -17.88 15.86 8.07
CA ARG A 158 -18.16 15.37 6.71
C ARG A 158 -18.67 16.50 5.80
N GLU A 159 -19.64 17.28 6.28
CA GLU A 159 -20.19 18.42 5.56
C GLU A 159 -19.12 19.49 5.30
N ALA A 160 -18.33 19.83 6.31
CA ALA A 160 -17.26 20.80 6.21
C ALA A 160 -16.18 20.36 5.20
N TYR A 161 -15.80 19.08 5.22
CA TYR A 161 -14.79 18.56 4.28
C TYR A 161 -15.31 18.52 2.83
N GLN A 162 -16.56 18.10 2.61
CA GLN A 162 -17.19 18.16 1.28
C GLN A 162 -17.27 19.59 0.75
N ALA A 163 -17.60 20.54 1.60
CA ALA A 163 -17.63 21.96 1.24
C ALA A 163 -16.23 22.49 0.93
N TYR A 164 -15.21 22.04 1.66
CA TYR A 164 -13.82 22.36 1.39
C TYR A 164 -13.35 21.77 0.04
N ALA A 165 -13.64 20.50 -0.23
CA ALA A 165 -13.26 19.86 -1.49
C ALA A 165 -13.85 20.56 -2.71
N LYS A 166 -15.14 20.96 -2.64
CA LYS A 166 -15.79 21.76 -3.69
C LYS A 166 -15.13 23.14 -3.86
N TYR A 167 -14.81 23.79 -2.77
CA TYR A 167 -14.12 25.08 -2.77
C TYR A 167 -12.73 24.95 -3.40
N LEU A 168 -11.95 23.95 -2.97
CA LEU A 168 -10.63 23.68 -3.52
C LEU A 168 -10.66 23.45 -5.04
N ILE A 169 -11.58 22.63 -5.55
CA ILE A 169 -11.73 22.36 -6.98
C ILE A 169 -12.06 23.64 -7.74
N ALA A 170 -13.01 24.42 -7.22
CA ALA A 170 -13.45 25.65 -7.89
C ALA A 170 -12.35 26.71 -7.97
N GLU A 171 -11.52 26.84 -6.94
CA GLU A 171 -10.46 27.85 -6.86
C GLU A 171 -9.18 27.43 -7.59
N THR A 172 -8.90 26.12 -7.69
CA THR A 172 -7.60 25.66 -8.18
C THR A 172 -7.63 24.99 -9.55
N GLY A 173 -8.79 24.49 -9.98
CA GLY A 173 -8.92 23.77 -11.24
C GLY A 173 -8.20 22.41 -11.24
N ILE A 174 -7.94 21.80 -10.09
CA ILE A 174 -7.33 20.46 -10.01
C ILE A 174 -8.22 19.39 -10.63
N ASP A 175 -7.61 18.32 -11.16
CA ASP A 175 -8.29 17.24 -11.88
C ASP A 175 -8.63 16.03 -10.99
N GLY A 176 -8.15 16.03 -9.76
CA GLY A 176 -8.37 14.92 -8.85
C GLY A 176 -7.87 15.17 -7.44
N LEU A 177 -8.24 14.26 -6.55
CA LEU A 177 -7.96 14.33 -5.12
C LEU A 177 -7.53 12.98 -4.58
N SER A 178 -6.36 12.96 -3.97
CA SER A 178 -5.93 11.91 -3.06
C SER A 178 -6.25 12.35 -1.63
N ALA A 179 -7.45 12.01 -1.19
CA ALA A 179 -7.98 12.31 0.14
C ALA A 179 -7.46 11.29 1.15
N ASP A 180 -6.32 11.58 1.77
CA ASP A 180 -5.60 10.64 2.63
C ASP A 180 -6.12 10.63 4.07
N ASP A 181 -5.71 9.62 4.83
CA ASP A 181 -5.82 9.53 6.30
C ASP A 181 -7.25 9.39 6.88
N ALA A 182 -8.27 8.99 6.11
CA ALA A 182 -9.58 8.67 6.70
C ALA A 182 -9.52 7.37 7.53
N VAL A 183 -8.68 7.33 8.56
CA VAL A 183 -8.32 6.14 9.35
C VAL A 183 -8.30 6.43 10.86
N TYR A 184 -8.23 5.38 11.68
CA TYR A 184 -8.19 5.48 13.15
C TYR A 184 -6.81 5.29 13.76
N TYR A 185 -5.74 5.30 12.98
CA TYR A 185 -4.33 5.26 13.42
C TYR A 185 -4.02 4.23 14.51
N MET A 186 -4.50 2.98 14.30
CA MET A 186 -4.19 1.84 15.16
C MET A 186 -4.74 1.91 16.58
N HIS A 187 -5.83 2.64 16.78
CA HIS A 187 -6.49 2.73 18.08
C HIS A 187 -7.84 2.02 18.09
N PHE A 188 -7.93 0.84 18.66
CA PHE A 188 -9.22 0.18 18.91
C PHE A 188 -10.13 0.99 19.84
N ASN A 189 -9.57 1.87 20.66
CA ASN A 189 -10.27 2.80 21.53
C ASN A 189 -10.75 4.09 20.82
N ALA A 190 -10.67 4.15 19.51
CA ALA A 190 -11.20 5.23 18.69
C ALA A 190 -12.43 4.76 17.89
N CYS A 191 -13.48 5.57 17.78
CA CYS A 191 -13.65 6.89 18.36
C CYS A 191 -14.76 6.86 19.42
N GLY A 192 -14.45 7.43 20.60
CA GLY A 192 -15.41 7.52 21.72
C GLY A 192 -16.36 8.72 21.67
N CYS A 193 -16.44 9.46 20.54
CA CYS A 193 -17.38 10.58 20.41
C CYS A 193 -18.82 10.14 20.39
N GLU A 194 -19.75 11.08 20.64
CA GLU A 194 -21.19 10.80 20.68
C GLU A 194 -21.72 10.14 19.41
N HIS A 195 -21.24 10.55 18.23
CA HIS A 195 -21.68 10.00 16.95
C HIS A 195 -21.31 8.51 16.80
N CYS A 196 -20.10 8.12 17.22
CA CYS A 196 -19.66 6.74 17.18
C CYS A 196 -20.38 5.87 18.23
N ARG A 197 -20.60 6.40 19.43
CA ARG A 197 -21.38 5.71 20.49
C ARG A 197 -22.83 5.50 20.07
N ARG A 198 -23.47 6.51 19.49
CA ARG A 198 -24.84 6.42 18.99
C ARG A 198 -24.96 5.37 17.88
N GLU A 199 -24.02 5.37 16.93
CA GLU A 199 -24.02 4.38 15.85
C GLU A 199 -23.79 2.96 16.35
N PHE A 200 -22.92 2.78 17.34
CA PHE A 200 -22.75 1.48 17.99
C PHE A 200 -24.07 0.99 18.63
N LYS A 201 -24.75 1.88 19.36
CA LYS A 201 -26.06 1.57 19.95
C LYS A 201 -27.10 1.22 18.89
N ASN A 202 -27.14 1.96 17.78
CA ASN A 202 -28.06 1.68 16.68
C ASN A 202 -27.86 0.27 16.10
N ARG A 203 -26.59 -0.18 15.97
CA ARG A 203 -26.25 -1.48 15.38
C ARG A 203 -26.38 -2.66 16.31
N THR A 204 -26.24 -2.44 17.61
CA THR A 204 -26.15 -3.53 18.60
C THR A 204 -27.30 -3.53 19.59
N GLY A 205 -28.06 -2.45 19.69
CA GLY A 205 -29.08 -2.25 20.73
C GLY A 205 -28.51 -1.93 22.11
N MET A 206 -27.18 -1.91 22.29
CA MET A 206 -26.53 -1.70 23.57
C MET A 206 -25.68 -0.43 23.58
N ASP A 207 -25.55 0.20 24.73
CA ASP A 207 -24.58 1.28 24.92
C ASP A 207 -23.16 0.71 24.87
N LEU A 208 -22.20 1.51 24.35
CA LEU A 208 -20.81 1.09 24.32
C LEU A 208 -20.29 0.86 25.74
N PRO A 209 -19.89 -0.38 26.10
CA PRO A 209 -19.51 -0.72 27.46
C PRO A 209 -18.32 0.11 27.97
N PRO A 210 -18.21 0.30 29.30
CA PRO A 210 -17.01 0.89 29.88
C PRO A 210 -15.80 0.02 29.60
N VAL A 211 -14.61 0.64 29.51
CA VAL A 211 -13.38 -0.07 29.13
C VAL A 211 -12.95 -1.15 30.12
N GLU A 212 -13.51 -1.14 31.32
CA GLU A 212 -13.33 -2.13 32.38
C GLU A 212 -14.10 -3.43 32.11
N ASP A 213 -15.09 -3.40 31.23
CA ASP A 213 -15.87 -4.59 30.88
C ASP A 213 -15.07 -5.56 30.00
N THR A 214 -14.51 -6.58 30.64
CA THR A 214 -13.72 -7.61 29.97
C THR A 214 -14.56 -8.63 29.20
N SER A 215 -15.87 -8.64 29.43
CA SER A 215 -16.76 -9.51 28.66
C SER A 215 -16.96 -9.00 27.23
N PHE A 216 -16.67 -7.71 26.98
CA PHE A 216 -16.78 -7.06 25.68
C PHE A 216 -15.42 -6.72 25.09
N TRP A 217 -14.62 -5.86 25.76
CA TRP A 217 -13.38 -5.33 25.19
C TRP A 217 -12.31 -6.42 25.01
N GLY A 218 -11.95 -6.67 23.74
CA GLY A 218 -10.96 -7.70 23.41
C GLY A 218 -11.50 -9.12 23.47
N ASN A 219 -12.79 -9.29 23.64
CA ASN A 219 -13.43 -10.61 23.56
C ASN A 219 -13.76 -10.96 22.10
N TRP A 220 -12.87 -11.70 21.46
CA TRP A 220 -12.96 -12.09 20.05
C TRP A 220 -14.08 -13.09 19.73
N ASP A 221 -14.80 -13.58 20.74
CA ASP A 221 -16.00 -14.39 20.56
C ASP A 221 -17.29 -13.59 20.74
N HIS A 222 -17.19 -12.31 21.10
CA HIS A 222 -18.34 -11.47 21.36
C HIS A 222 -18.81 -10.75 20.09
N ALA A 223 -20.01 -11.03 19.61
CA ALA A 223 -20.55 -10.47 18.36
C ALA A 223 -20.57 -8.92 18.31
N ALA A 224 -20.90 -8.26 19.43
CA ALA A 224 -20.91 -6.81 19.46
C ALA A 224 -19.48 -6.20 19.42
N TRP A 225 -18.44 -6.93 19.84
CA TRP A 225 -17.05 -6.54 19.64
C TRP A 225 -16.68 -6.52 18.15
N HIS A 226 -17.12 -7.53 17.39
CA HIS A 226 -16.95 -7.52 15.93
C HIS A 226 -17.69 -6.33 15.29
N ARG A 227 -18.92 -6.02 15.75
CA ARG A 227 -19.65 -4.83 15.27
C ARG A 227 -18.95 -3.52 15.56
N TRP A 228 -18.24 -3.42 16.70
CA TRP A 228 -17.40 -2.26 16.98
C TRP A 228 -16.23 -2.13 16.00
N ILE A 229 -15.61 -3.25 15.64
CA ILE A 229 -14.55 -3.27 14.62
C ILE A 229 -15.09 -2.85 13.26
N ASP A 230 -16.19 -3.48 12.81
CA ASP A 230 -16.83 -3.20 11.51
C ASP A 230 -17.29 -1.75 11.38
N LEU A 231 -17.88 -1.20 12.44
CA LEU A 231 -18.32 0.19 12.49
C LEU A 231 -17.21 1.18 12.11
N ARG A 232 -15.97 0.87 12.44
CA ARG A 232 -14.81 1.72 12.16
C ARG A 232 -14.45 1.67 10.67
N PHE A 233 -14.49 0.50 10.05
CA PHE A 233 -14.34 0.37 8.60
C PHE A 233 -15.46 1.07 7.85
N ASP A 234 -16.70 0.86 8.25
CA ASP A 234 -17.87 1.49 7.63
C ASP A 234 -17.83 3.01 7.72
N ALA A 235 -17.32 3.56 8.83
CA ALA A 235 -17.19 5.01 8.97
C ALA A 235 -16.29 5.62 7.87
N ALA A 236 -15.17 4.96 7.55
CA ALA A 236 -14.28 5.37 6.48
C ALA A 236 -14.93 5.17 5.09
N GLY A 237 -15.57 4.02 4.87
CA GLY A 237 -16.28 3.74 3.62
C GLY A 237 -17.40 4.73 3.34
N GLU A 238 -18.24 5.03 4.32
CA GLU A 238 -19.31 6.02 4.22
C GLU A 238 -18.79 7.45 3.98
N PHE A 239 -17.65 7.79 4.59
CA PHE A 239 -17.01 9.08 4.36
C PHE A 239 -16.64 9.25 2.88
N TYR A 240 -15.96 8.27 2.28
CA TYR A 240 -15.56 8.32 0.87
C TYR A 240 -16.76 8.23 -0.08
N GLU A 241 -17.77 7.43 0.25
CA GLU A 241 -19.01 7.33 -0.54
C GLU A 241 -19.75 8.67 -0.61
N GLN A 242 -19.88 9.35 0.51
CA GLN A 242 -20.49 10.68 0.57
C GLN A 242 -19.63 11.74 -0.11
N LEU A 243 -18.31 11.66 0.04
CA LEU A 243 -17.40 12.54 -0.68
C LEU A 243 -17.51 12.33 -2.19
N ARG A 244 -17.55 11.08 -2.67
CA ARG A 244 -17.74 10.77 -4.10
C ARG A 244 -19.04 11.36 -4.64
N ALA A 245 -20.13 11.23 -3.91
CA ALA A 245 -21.43 11.78 -4.29
C ALA A 245 -21.44 13.32 -4.36
N ALA A 246 -20.52 13.98 -3.67
CA ALA A 246 -20.38 15.43 -3.64
C ALA A 246 -19.48 16.01 -4.74
N LEU A 247 -18.70 15.15 -5.43
CA LEU A 247 -17.71 15.52 -6.44
C LEU A 247 -18.19 15.21 -7.87
N PRO A 248 -17.64 15.85 -8.91
CA PRO A 248 -17.94 15.48 -10.30
C PRO A 248 -17.67 14.00 -10.57
N GLN A 249 -18.48 13.37 -11.42
CA GLN A 249 -18.44 11.91 -11.64
C GLN A 249 -17.09 11.42 -12.13
N ASP A 250 -16.47 12.15 -13.07
CA ASP A 250 -15.20 11.78 -13.68
C ASP A 250 -13.97 12.31 -12.92
N PHE A 251 -14.20 13.01 -11.83
CA PHE A 251 -13.12 13.53 -11.00
C PHE A 251 -12.38 12.40 -10.30
N MET A 252 -11.05 12.35 -10.43
CA MET A 252 -10.25 11.31 -9.77
C MET A 252 -10.34 11.44 -8.26
N LEU A 253 -10.73 10.37 -7.58
CA LEU A 253 -10.75 10.29 -6.13
C LEU A 253 -10.06 9.03 -5.66
N THR A 254 -9.09 9.19 -4.79
CA THR A 254 -8.33 8.14 -4.13
C THR A 254 -7.93 8.57 -2.72
N GLY A 255 -7.10 7.80 -2.06
CA GLY A 255 -6.44 8.09 -0.79
C GLY A 255 -5.32 7.08 -0.58
N CYS A 256 -4.72 7.01 0.59
CA CYS A 256 -3.70 6.03 0.89
C CYS A 256 -4.28 4.83 1.65
N GLY A 257 -4.15 3.64 1.09
CA GLY A 257 -4.57 2.38 1.69
C GLY A 257 -3.40 1.53 2.19
N ALA A 258 -2.27 2.15 2.54
CA ALA A 258 -1.08 1.45 2.99
C ALA A 258 -1.38 0.41 4.07
N ALA A 259 -0.75 -0.76 3.94
CA ALA A 259 -0.84 -1.85 4.90
C ALA A 259 -2.25 -2.48 5.09
N SER A 260 -3.19 -2.28 4.16
CA SER A 260 -4.56 -2.82 4.26
C SER A 260 -4.64 -4.32 4.55
N ALA A 261 -3.73 -5.13 4.03
CA ALA A 261 -3.70 -6.57 4.27
C ALA A 261 -3.22 -6.95 5.67
N SER A 262 -2.46 -6.10 6.35
CA SER A 262 -1.81 -6.43 7.63
C SER A 262 -2.75 -6.26 8.84
N ALA A 263 -2.29 -6.71 10.00
CA ALA A 263 -2.96 -6.42 11.27
C ALA A 263 -3.10 -4.90 11.54
N LYS A 264 -2.18 -4.09 11.01
CA LYS A 264 -2.30 -2.63 11.04
C LYS A 264 -3.57 -2.14 10.34
N GLY A 265 -3.97 -2.81 9.23
CA GLY A 265 -5.24 -2.53 8.55
C GLY A 265 -6.45 -2.69 9.47
N ALA A 266 -6.52 -3.78 10.24
CA ALA A 266 -7.60 -3.97 11.22
C ALA A 266 -7.60 -2.89 12.32
N LEU A 267 -6.42 -2.58 12.85
CA LEU A 267 -6.25 -1.57 13.91
C LEU A 267 -6.61 -0.15 13.44
N ALA A 268 -6.17 0.22 12.24
CA ALA A 268 -6.42 1.53 11.66
C ALA A 268 -7.80 1.63 10.99
N ALA A 269 -8.51 0.52 10.85
CA ALA A 269 -9.69 0.38 10.01
C ALA A 269 -9.42 0.81 8.55
N THR A 270 -8.26 0.37 8.03
CA THR A 270 -7.78 0.68 6.69
C THR A 270 -7.98 -0.52 5.78
N ASP A 271 -8.77 -0.35 4.74
CA ASP A 271 -9.08 -1.42 3.81
C ASP A 271 -9.40 -0.85 2.42
N ALA A 272 -8.60 -1.25 1.43
CA ALA A 272 -8.79 -0.79 0.05
C ALA A 272 -10.21 -1.11 -0.48
N ARG A 273 -10.78 -2.28 -0.11
CA ARG A 273 -12.14 -2.67 -0.49
C ARG A 273 -13.19 -1.74 0.10
N THR A 274 -13.05 -1.35 1.36
CA THR A 274 -13.95 -0.40 2.03
C THR A 274 -13.84 0.98 1.40
N PHE A 275 -12.63 1.44 1.11
CA PHE A 275 -12.39 2.75 0.52
C PHE A 275 -12.94 2.86 -0.91
N LEU A 276 -12.97 1.76 -1.67
CA LEU A 276 -13.56 1.68 -3.01
C LEU A 276 -15.09 1.89 -3.05
N ARG A 277 -15.74 2.10 -1.92
CA ARG A 277 -17.10 2.65 -1.89
C ARG A 277 -17.17 4.07 -2.48
N GLY A 278 -16.06 4.81 -2.43
CA GLY A 278 -15.96 6.14 -3.00
C GLY A 278 -14.80 6.35 -3.97
N TRP A 279 -13.71 5.60 -3.86
CA TRP A 279 -12.57 5.74 -4.76
C TRP A 279 -12.89 5.19 -6.15
N ASN A 280 -12.38 5.85 -7.17
CA ASN A 280 -12.36 5.36 -8.55
C ASN A 280 -10.94 5.04 -9.05
N TYR A 281 -9.95 5.12 -8.15
CA TYR A 281 -8.58 4.65 -8.31
C TYR A 281 -8.06 4.04 -7.01
N VAL A 282 -7.34 2.93 -7.09
CA VAL A 282 -6.68 2.34 -5.92
C VAL A 282 -5.26 2.85 -5.83
N ASN A 283 -4.89 3.42 -4.70
CA ASN A 283 -3.50 3.76 -4.42
C ASN A 283 -2.83 2.66 -3.58
N MET A 284 -1.69 2.20 -4.05
CA MET A 284 -0.83 1.23 -3.38
C MET A 284 0.46 1.91 -2.96
N GLU A 285 0.71 2.04 -1.68
CA GLU A 285 1.99 2.55 -1.21
C GLU A 285 3.04 1.44 -1.16
N LEU A 286 4.09 1.57 -1.94
CA LEU A 286 5.28 0.74 -1.84
C LEU A 286 6.10 1.21 -0.63
N SER A 287 5.76 0.67 0.54
CA SER A 287 6.38 1.07 1.81
C SER A 287 7.89 0.85 1.83
N GLY A 288 8.60 1.80 2.43
CA GLY A 288 10.05 1.80 2.52
C GLY A 288 10.75 2.38 1.27
N ASN A 289 12.04 2.61 1.36
CA ASN A 289 12.84 3.03 0.21
C ASN A 289 13.14 1.85 -0.71
N THR A 290 13.07 2.07 -2.01
CA THR A 290 13.38 1.05 -3.00
C THR A 290 14.65 1.43 -3.74
N PRO A 291 15.62 0.57 -3.86
CA PRO A 291 15.73 -0.77 -3.25
C PRO A 291 15.94 -0.71 -1.75
N PRO A 292 15.77 -1.84 -1.06
CA PRO A 292 15.98 -1.90 0.38
C PRO A 292 17.42 -1.56 0.75
N TYR A 293 17.56 -0.68 1.71
CA TYR A 293 18.84 -0.27 2.24
C TYR A 293 19.13 -1.04 3.54
N LYS A 294 20.12 -1.94 3.52
CA LYS A 294 20.34 -2.94 4.59
C LYS A 294 20.88 -2.39 5.92
N LYS A 295 21.47 -1.21 5.95
CA LYS A 295 22.11 -0.66 7.16
C LYS A 295 21.17 0.20 8.01
N ASP A 296 20.01 0.53 7.54
CA ASP A 296 19.16 1.50 8.19
C ASP A 296 18.09 0.86 9.04
N LYS A 297 18.21 1.02 10.35
CA LYS A 297 17.19 0.62 11.30
C LYS A 297 15.92 1.51 11.22
N LEU A 298 16.01 2.66 10.56
CA LEU A 298 14.94 3.65 10.46
C LEU A 298 14.17 3.56 9.14
N THR A 299 14.83 3.16 8.05
CA THR A 299 14.17 2.86 6.79
C THR A 299 14.00 1.36 6.69
N ALA A 300 12.79 0.93 6.80
CA ALA A 300 12.43 -0.47 6.70
C ALA A 300 12.86 -1.05 5.35
N ASN A 301 13.91 -1.86 5.36
CA ASN A 301 14.32 -2.65 4.22
C ASN A 301 13.26 -3.69 3.90
N THR A 302 12.30 -3.33 3.06
CA THR A 302 11.33 -4.29 2.56
C THR A 302 11.91 -4.93 1.31
N PRO A 303 12.23 -6.23 1.32
CA PRO A 303 12.71 -6.94 0.13
C PRO A 303 11.76 -6.79 -1.06
N ILE A 304 12.27 -6.84 -2.27
CA ILE A 304 11.44 -6.69 -3.48
C ILE A 304 10.24 -7.65 -3.51
N PRO A 305 10.39 -8.96 -3.16
CA PRO A 305 9.24 -9.86 -3.08
C PRO A 305 8.14 -9.38 -2.14
N ASP A 306 8.50 -8.82 -1.00
CA ASP A 306 7.54 -8.34 -0.02
C ASP A 306 6.77 -7.10 -0.49
N ARG A 307 7.33 -6.32 -1.40
CA ARG A 307 6.63 -5.18 -2.02
C ARG A 307 5.53 -5.66 -2.94
N LEU A 308 5.81 -6.69 -3.76
CA LEU A 308 4.78 -7.35 -4.58
C LEU A 308 3.66 -7.92 -3.71
N VAL A 309 4.01 -8.57 -2.60
CA VAL A 309 3.03 -9.12 -1.65
C VAL A 309 2.15 -8.03 -1.04
N ASN A 310 2.75 -6.96 -0.54
CA ASN A 310 2.00 -5.87 0.09
C ASN A 310 1.00 -5.23 -0.88
N SER A 311 1.32 -5.20 -2.16
CA SER A 311 0.46 -4.61 -3.19
C SER A 311 -0.61 -5.57 -3.73
N SER A 312 -0.45 -6.88 -3.57
CA SER A 312 -1.38 -7.90 -4.11
C SER A 312 -2.81 -7.75 -3.58
N HIS A 313 -2.97 -7.30 -2.34
CA HIS A 313 -4.28 -7.02 -1.74
C HIS A 313 -4.99 -5.83 -2.43
N HIS A 314 -4.27 -4.76 -2.71
CA HIS A 314 -4.83 -3.58 -3.39
C HIS A 314 -5.16 -3.88 -4.84
N GLN A 315 -4.32 -4.68 -5.51
CA GLN A 315 -4.63 -5.17 -6.86
C GLN A 315 -5.89 -6.03 -6.90
N ALA A 316 -6.10 -6.89 -5.91
CA ALA A 316 -7.31 -7.66 -5.79
C ALA A 316 -8.54 -6.75 -5.70
N ALA A 317 -8.46 -5.70 -4.89
CA ALA A 317 -9.52 -4.71 -4.76
C ALA A 317 -9.77 -3.95 -6.08
N ALA A 318 -8.71 -3.59 -6.80
CA ALA A 318 -8.82 -2.94 -8.10
C ALA A 318 -9.49 -3.85 -9.14
N ARG A 319 -9.11 -5.14 -9.21
CA ARG A 319 -9.73 -6.13 -10.11
C ARG A 319 -11.21 -6.36 -9.79
N GLU A 320 -11.57 -6.53 -8.50
CA GLU A 320 -12.97 -6.73 -8.08
C GLU A 320 -13.87 -5.56 -8.52
N ARG A 321 -13.34 -4.35 -8.49
CA ARG A 321 -14.06 -3.13 -8.85
C ARG A 321 -13.87 -2.69 -10.31
N GLN A 322 -13.08 -3.42 -11.09
CA GLN A 322 -12.73 -3.08 -12.47
C GLN A 322 -12.22 -1.64 -12.59
N THR A 323 -11.41 -1.23 -11.62
CA THR A 323 -10.80 0.09 -11.57
C THR A 323 -9.29 0.00 -11.75
N ARG A 324 -8.65 1.15 -12.00
CA ARG A 324 -7.18 1.20 -12.10
C ARG A 324 -6.55 1.34 -10.72
N ALA A 325 -5.30 0.92 -10.64
CA ALA A 325 -4.45 1.14 -9.50
C ALA A 325 -3.19 1.89 -9.91
N PHE A 326 -2.64 2.67 -9.02
CA PHE A 326 -1.29 3.17 -9.11
C PHE A 326 -0.50 2.85 -7.84
N CYS A 327 0.81 2.70 -8.01
CA CYS A 327 1.71 2.51 -6.88
C CYS A 327 2.50 3.77 -6.61
N THR A 328 2.50 4.19 -5.36
CA THR A 328 3.34 5.29 -4.88
C THR A 328 4.66 4.75 -4.36
N GLY A 329 5.77 5.28 -4.85
CA GLY A 329 7.10 5.01 -4.33
C GLY A 329 7.98 6.26 -4.36
N PHE A 330 8.87 6.39 -3.37
CA PHE A 330 9.79 7.52 -3.29
C PHE A 330 11.14 7.15 -3.88
N ALA A 331 11.67 7.99 -4.76
CA ALA A 331 12.92 7.79 -5.45
C ALA A 331 13.87 8.99 -5.29
N HIS A 332 15.15 8.69 -5.08
CA HIS A 332 16.21 9.69 -4.90
C HIS A 332 17.24 9.71 -6.05
N SER A 333 17.15 8.74 -6.96
CA SER A 333 17.99 8.66 -8.15
C SER A 333 17.18 8.08 -9.31
N GLU A 334 17.71 8.18 -10.54
CA GLU A 334 17.11 7.58 -11.74
C GLU A 334 17.00 6.05 -11.59
N GLU A 335 18.07 5.38 -11.13
CA GLU A 335 18.05 3.91 -10.93
C GLU A 335 16.99 3.49 -9.93
N ASN A 336 16.84 4.28 -8.87
CA ASN A 336 15.81 4.02 -7.86
C ASN A 336 14.39 4.22 -8.44
N ALA A 337 14.19 5.26 -9.25
CA ALA A 337 12.93 5.51 -9.94
C ALA A 337 12.59 4.39 -10.93
N ASN A 338 13.58 3.90 -11.68
CA ASN A 338 13.41 2.80 -12.63
C ASN A 338 12.95 1.50 -11.95
N ILE A 339 13.47 1.19 -10.74
CA ILE A 339 13.05 0.02 -9.95
C ILE A 339 11.61 0.20 -9.43
N VAL A 340 11.27 1.38 -8.93
CA VAL A 340 9.90 1.69 -8.49
C VAL A 340 8.93 1.54 -9.66
N TRP A 341 9.26 2.11 -10.80
CA TRP A 341 8.45 2.00 -12.02
C TRP A 341 8.30 0.53 -12.47
N ALA A 342 9.39 -0.23 -12.51
CA ALA A 342 9.35 -1.65 -12.89
C ALA A 342 8.42 -2.46 -11.98
N LEU A 343 8.47 -2.23 -10.65
CA LEU A 343 7.54 -2.84 -9.70
C LEU A 343 6.08 -2.48 -10.00
N CYS A 344 5.79 -1.20 -10.32
CA CYS A 344 4.45 -0.79 -10.70
C CYS A 344 3.97 -1.56 -11.95
N LYS A 345 4.83 -1.69 -12.97
CA LYS A 345 4.47 -2.41 -14.22
C LYS A 345 4.29 -3.91 -14.00
N MET A 346 5.12 -4.55 -13.19
CA MET A 346 4.94 -5.95 -12.80
C MET A 346 3.60 -6.21 -12.09
N LEU A 347 3.08 -5.20 -11.42
CA LEU A 347 1.79 -5.23 -10.75
C LEU A 347 0.61 -4.84 -11.68
N GLY A 348 0.85 -4.47 -12.93
CA GLY A 348 -0.18 -3.94 -13.82
C GLY A 348 -0.75 -2.60 -13.35
N ALA A 349 0.05 -1.81 -12.64
CA ALA A 349 -0.34 -0.53 -12.06
C ALA A 349 0.33 0.65 -12.75
N ASP A 350 -0.31 1.81 -12.67
CA ASP A 350 0.32 3.09 -13.02
C ASP A 350 1.39 3.46 -11.99
N ALA A 351 2.40 4.21 -12.39
CA ALA A 351 3.47 4.62 -11.49
C ALA A 351 3.27 6.05 -11.00
N TRP A 352 3.21 6.23 -9.68
CA TRP A 352 3.37 7.53 -9.04
C TRP A 352 4.72 7.57 -8.31
N ILE A 353 5.66 8.33 -8.83
CA ILE A 353 7.01 8.42 -8.28
C ILE A 353 7.21 9.75 -7.57
N GLY A 354 7.42 9.67 -6.27
CA GLY A 354 7.80 10.80 -5.44
C GLY A 354 9.28 11.11 -5.62
N THR A 355 9.59 12.10 -6.45
CA THR A 355 10.96 12.46 -6.79
C THR A 355 11.51 13.48 -5.80
N LEU A 356 12.55 13.11 -5.03
CA LEU A 356 13.09 13.96 -3.98
C LEU A 356 14.61 14.06 -4.04
N LYS A 357 15.13 15.27 -3.88
CA LYS A 357 16.52 15.52 -3.43
C LYS A 357 16.47 16.18 -2.06
N THR A 358 17.00 15.52 -1.05
CA THR A 358 17.00 16.06 0.31
C THR A 358 18.22 16.94 0.52
N ARG A 359 18.01 18.09 1.14
CA ARG A 359 19.11 19.01 1.49
C ARG A 359 19.97 18.39 2.61
N LEU A 360 21.28 18.44 2.43
CA LEU A 360 22.24 17.92 3.39
C LEU A 360 22.17 18.66 4.74
N GLY A 361 22.21 17.91 5.83
CA GLY A 361 22.38 18.47 7.19
C GLY A 361 21.14 19.09 7.81
N LEU A 362 19.99 19.04 7.13
CA LEU A 362 18.73 19.49 7.70
C LEU A 362 17.90 18.31 8.18
N PRO A 363 17.10 18.45 9.25
CA PRO A 363 16.10 17.48 9.62
C PRO A 363 15.20 17.18 8.42
N TRP A 364 14.75 15.95 8.28
CA TRP A 364 13.82 15.65 7.20
C TRP A 364 12.54 16.46 7.37
N HIS A 365 12.28 17.25 6.37
CA HIS A 365 11.11 18.11 6.29
C HIS A 365 10.69 18.24 4.84
N ILE A 366 9.41 18.23 4.56
CA ILE A 366 8.94 18.32 3.18
C ILE A 366 9.40 19.61 2.51
N LEU A 367 9.48 20.70 3.28
CA LEU A 367 9.93 22.00 2.82
C LEU A 367 11.46 22.12 2.67
N ASP A 368 12.21 21.14 3.16
CA ASP A 368 13.68 21.08 3.03
C ASP A 368 14.13 20.25 1.83
N THR A 369 13.18 19.67 1.09
CA THR A 369 13.47 18.88 -0.09
C THR A 369 13.62 19.77 -1.33
N LEU A 370 14.46 19.34 -2.28
CA LEU A 370 14.58 19.96 -3.59
C LEU A 370 13.81 19.12 -4.61
N PRO A 371 13.00 19.71 -5.49
CA PRO A 371 12.35 18.99 -6.56
C PRO A 371 13.40 18.39 -7.50
N SER A 372 13.12 17.20 -8.01
CA SER A 372 13.95 16.57 -9.04
C SER A 372 13.59 17.04 -10.45
N GLU A 373 12.55 17.83 -10.58
CA GLU A 373 12.13 18.47 -11.84
C GLU A 373 11.95 17.49 -13.00
N GLY A 374 11.52 16.25 -12.72
CA GLY A 374 11.23 15.26 -13.75
C GLY A 374 12.41 14.46 -14.31
N ASP A 375 13.65 14.91 -14.16
CA ASP A 375 14.84 14.23 -14.71
C ASP A 375 15.00 12.80 -14.19
N ILE A 376 14.59 12.50 -12.96
CA ILE A 376 14.70 11.16 -12.36
C ILE A 376 13.78 10.13 -13.03
N VAL A 377 12.61 10.55 -13.53
CA VAL A 377 11.60 9.62 -14.08
C VAL A 377 11.60 9.52 -15.60
N GLY A 378 12.31 10.44 -16.27
CA GLY A 378 12.23 10.62 -17.71
C GLY A 378 12.54 9.36 -18.53
N LYS A 379 13.54 8.58 -18.13
CA LYS A 379 13.94 7.36 -18.84
C LYS A 379 12.85 6.29 -18.82
N ALA A 380 12.31 6.00 -17.64
CA ALA A 380 11.25 5.01 -17.48
C ALA A 380 9.95 5.43 -18.20
N PHE A 381 9.55 6.67 -18.04
CA PHE A 381 8.31 7.20 -18.64
C PHE A 381 8.41 7.34 -20.17
N THR A 382 9.58 7.65 -20.70
CA THR A 382 9.83 7.64 -22.15
C THR A 382 9.72 6.24 -22.71
N PHE A 383 10.36 5.25 -22.07
CA PHE A 383 10.26 3.86 -22.51
C PHE A 383 8.81 3.34 -22.49
N GLU A 384 8.05 3.64 -21.44
CA GLU A 384 6.62 3.27 -21.39
C GLU A 384 5.81 3.90 -22.51
N LYS A 385 6.05 5.19 -22.82
CA LYS A 385 5.36 5.90 -23.90
C LYS A 385 5.69 5.33 -25.28
N GLU A 386 6.93 4.93 -25.49
CA GLU A 386 7.40 4.35 -26.76
C GLU A 386 6.95 2.91 -26.97
N HIS A 387 6.68 2.18 -25.87
CA HIS A 387 6.32 0.76 -25.90
C HIS A 387 5.03 0.45 -25.10
N PRO A 388 3.89 1.11 -25.42
CA PRO A 388 2.67 0.98 -24.63
C PRO A 388 2.11 -0.46 -24.64
N ALA A 389 2.31 -1.22 -25.73
CA ALA A 389 1.83 -2.59 -25.84
C ALA A 389 2.46 -3.55 -24.84
N LEU A 390 3.67 -3.26 -24.32
CA LEU A 390 4.32 -4.08 -23.30
C LEU A 390 3.59 -4.03 -21.94
N TYR A 391 2.75 -3.00 -21.72
CA TYR A 391 2.11 -2.71 -20.43
C TYR A 391 0.59 -2.59 -20.52
N ALA A 392 0.01 -2.98 -21.65
CA ALA A 392 -1.44 -2.94 -21.88
C ALA A 392 -2.17 -4.13 -21.26
N GLY A 393 -1.47 -5.27 -21.12
CA GLY A 393 -2.06 -6.51 -20.65
C GLY A 393 -2.27 -6.55 -19.14
N ASP A 394 -3.29 -7.28 -18.70
CA ASP A 394 -3.53 -7.55 -17.29
C ASP A 394 -2.59 -8.65 -16.78
N PRO A 395 -2.09 -8.56 -15.55
CA PRO A 395 -1.34 -9.65 -14.92
C PRO A 395 -2.14 -10.94 -14.88
N VAL A 396 -1.50 -12.05 -15.26
CA VAL A 396 -2.13 -13.38 -15.28
C VAL A 396 -1.97 -14.06 -13.92
N GLY A 397 -3.07 -14.53 -13.34
CA GLY A 397 -3.05 -15.35 -12.13
C GLY A 397 -3.12 -16.84 -12.45
N GLN A 398 -2.12 -17.59 -11.99
CA GLN A 398 -2.09 -19.05 -12.13
C GLN A 398 -2.86 -19.76 -11.02
N VAL A 399 -2.88 -19.18 -9.85
CA VAL A 399 -3.60 -19.65 -8.66
C VAL A 399 -4.25 -18.47 -7.93
N ALA A 400 -5.31 -18.74 -7.20
CA ALA A 400 -5.89 -17.74 -6.29
C ALA A 400 -5.39 -17.97 -4.86
N VAL A 401 -5.13 -16.89 -4.12
CA VAL A 401 -4.90 -16.88 -2.68
C VAL A 401 -6.05 -16.14 -2.03
N TYR A 402 -6.86 -16.87 -1.28
CA TYR A 402 -8.04 -16.30 -0.63
C TYR A 402 -7.66 -15.46 0.57
N PHE A 403 -8.08 -14.19 0.57
CA PHE A 403 -7.91 -13.28 1.69
C PHE A 403 -9.22 -13.17 2.48
N SER A 404 -9.24 -13.71 3.69
CA SER A 404 -10.40 -13.69 4.57
C SER A 404 -10.40 -12.46 5.46
N TYR A 405 -11.35 -11.55 5.23
CA TYR A 405 -11.60 -10.43 6.13
C TYR A 405 -12.11 -10.89 7.49
N GLU A 406 -12.90 -11.95 7.52
CA GLU A 406 -13.41 -12.55 8.76
C GLU A 406 -12.26 -13.00 9.65
N SER A 407 -11.29 -13.74 9.09
CA SER A 407 -10.10 -14.17 9.84
C SER A 407 -9.20 -12.99 10.23
N ARG A 408 -9.02 -11.99 9.34
CA ARG A 408 -8.16 -10.84 9.61
C ARG A 408 -8.76 -9.91 10.67
N ASN A 409 -10.07 -9.59 10.59
CA ASN A 409 -10.72 -8.56 11.40
C ASN A 409 -11.25 -9.09 12.73
N HIS A 410 -11.80 -10.32 12.75
CA HIS A 410 -12.62 -10.82 13.84
C HIS A 410 -11.94 -11.91 14.65
N THR A 411 -10.62 -12.04 14.56
CA THR A 411 -9.85 -12.97 15.38
C THR A 411 -8.63 -12.28 16.00
N LEU A 412 -8.22 -12.78 17.15
CA LEU A 412 -6.98 -12.36 17.79
C LEU A 412 -5.77 -12.63 16.86
N TYR A 413 -5.78 -13.78 16.17
CA TYR A 413 -4.76 -14.21 15.22
C TYR A 413 -4.59 -13.22 14.07
N GLY A 414 -5.67 -12.64 13.57
CA GLY A 414 -5.63 -11.68 12.47
C GLY A 414 -5.34 -10.25 12.89
N SER A 415 -6.00 -9.82 13.97
CA SER A 415 -6.05 -8.39 14.32
C SER A 415 -4.90 -7.90 15.20
N LEU A 416 -4.32 -8.75 16.04
CA LEU A 416 -3.31 -8.31 17.02
C LEU A 416 -1.96 -8.98 16.86
N ASN A 417 -1.90 -10.29 16.68
CA ASN A 417 -0.62 -10.99 16.66
C ASN A 417 0.07 -11.06 15.29
N LYS A 418 -0.55 -10.50 14.26
CA LYS A 418 -0.03 -10.50 12.88
C LYS A 418 0.04 -11.90 12.23
N GLY A 419 -0.38 -12.98 12.88
CA GLY A 419 -0.21 -14.35 12.39
C GLY A 419 -0.85 -14.57 11.02
N TYR A 420 -2.11 -14.16 10.86
CA TYR A 420 -2.82 -14.24 9.58
C TYR A 420 -2.07 -13.56 8.43
N TYR A 421 -1.60 -12.33 8.66
CA TYR A 421 -0.86 -11.59 7.64
C TYR A 421 0.51 -12.22 7.36
N GLN A 422 1.16 -12.76 8.35
CA GLN A 422 2.45 -13.44 8.19
C GLN A 422 2.32 -14.69 7.33
N ASP A 423 1.29 -15.49 7.56
CA ASP A 423 1.01 -16.69 6.75
C ASP A 423 0.63 -16.31 5.31
N TYR A 424 -0.26 -15.36 5.14
CA TYR A 424 -0.63 -14.83 3.83
C TYR A 424 0.59 -14.31 3.04
N ARG A 425 1.41 -13.50 3.70
CA ARG A 425 2.63 -12.94 3.13
C ARG A 425 3.66 -14.00 2.75
N ALA A 426 3.90 -14.96 3.64
CA ALA A 426 4.87 -16.03 3.41
C ALA A 426 4.48 -16.89 2.20
N LEU A 427 3.19 -17.21 2.08
CA LEU A 427 2.69 -17.96 0.93
C LEU A 427 2.86 -17.20 -0.39
N LEU A 428 2.44 -15.94 -0.45
CA LEU A 428 2.60 -15.14 -1.66
C LEU A 428 4.08 -14.98 -2.05
N ARG A 429 4.94 -14.73 -1.07
CA ARG A 429 6.38 -14.62 -1.29
C ARG A 429 6.99 -15.91 -1.84
N LEU A 430 6.58 -17.07 -1.31
CA LEU A 430 6.98 -18.37 -1.81
C LEU A 430 6.55 -18.53 -3.28
N LEU A 431 5.28 -18.26 -3.59
CA LEU A 431 4.77 -18.38 -4.95
C LEU A 431 5.53 -17.51 -5.95
N PHE A 432 5.77 -16.24 -5.64
CA PHE A 432 6.55 -15.34 -6.50
C PHE A 432 7.98 -15.85 -6.73
N ARG A 433 8.66 -16.36 -5.70
CA ARG A 433 10.00 -16.92 -5.83
C ARG A 433 10.06 -18.21 -6.64
N GLU A 434 9.00 -18.99 -6.58
CA GLU A 434 8.87 -20.23 -7.35
C GLU A 434 8.33 -20.01 -8.78
N GLY A 435 8.22 -18.73 -9.22
CA GLY A 435 7.75 -18.35 -10.54
C GLY A 435 6.27 -18.64 -10.79
N ILE A 436 5.49 -18.74 -9.72
CA ILE A 436 4.04 -18.88 -9.77
C ILE A 436 3.42 -17.50 -9.55
N SER A 437 2.59 -17.04 -10.46
CA SER A 437 1.87 -15.75 -10.34
C SER A 437 0.56 -15.93 -9.57
N PRO A 438 0.47 -15.46 -8.31
CA PRO A 438 -0.76 -15.55 -7.52
C PRO A 438 -1.65 -14.34 -7.74
N HIS A 439 -2.96 -14.56 -7.73
CA HIS A 439 -3.94 -13.50 -7.52
C HIS A 439 -4.55 -13.61 -6.13
N THR A 440 -4.51 -12.54 -5.35
CA THR A 440 -5.35 -12.44 -4.16
C THR A 440 -6.81 -12.27 -4.59
N VAL A 441 -7.72 -12.98 -3.92
CA VAL A 441 -9.17 -12.89 -4.13
C VAL A 441 -9.89 -12.73 -2.78
N PHE A 442 -11.01 -11.99 -2.76
CA PHE A 442 -11.81 -11.75 -1.56
C PHE A 442 -13.08 -12.60 -1.50
N ALA A 443 -13.39 -13.29 -2.59
CA ALA A 443 -14.46 -14.26 -2.70
C ALA A 443 -13.95 -15.50 -3.42
N PHE A 444 -14.59 -16.65 -3.16
CA PHE A 444 -14.31 -17.85 -3.93
C PHE A 444 -14.76 -17.65 -5.39
N PRO A 445 -13.97 -18.12 -6.37
CA PRO A 445 -14.40 -18.14 -7.77
C PRO A 445 -15.67 -19.00 -7.93
N GLU A 446 -16.43 -18.76 -8.97
CA GLU A 446 -17.64 -19.56 -9.25
C GLU A 446 -17.32 -21.01 -9.61
N ASN A 447 -16.18 -21.23 -10.27
CA ASN A 447 -15.75 -22.54 -10.75
C ASN A 447 -14.22 -22.64 -10.88
N GLY A 448 -13.74 -23.85 -11.21
CA GLY A 448 -12.33 -24.13 -11.41
C GLY A 448 -11.74 -23.64 -12.76
N GLU A 449 -12.53 -23.08 -13.67
CA GLU A 449 -12.02 -22.55 -14.94
C GLU A 449 -11.30 -21.23 -14.76
N GLN A 450 -11.85 -20.37 -13.90
CA GLN A 450 -11.22 -19.08 -13.59
C GLN A 450 -9.90 -19.27 -12.84
N TYR A 451 -9.92 -20.05 -11.76
CA TYR A 451 -8.74 -20.48 -11.01
C TYR A 451 -8.89 -21.95 -10.64
N PRO A 452 -8.06 -22.84 -11.21
CA PRO A 452 -8.15 -24.28 -10.89
C PRO A 452 -7.80 -24.59 -9.43
N LEU A 453 -7.07 -23.69 -8.76
CA LEU A 453 -6.59 -23.87 -7.40
C LEU A 453 -6.75 -22.59 -6.60
N VAL A 454 -7.36 -22.70 -5.42
CA VAL A 454 -7.43 -21.66 -4.39
C VAL A 454 -6.61 -22.12 -3.17
N LEU A 455 -5.74 -21.25 -2.68
CA LEU A 455 -4.92 -21.46 -1.51
C LEU A 455 -5.48 -20.66 -0.33
N LEU A 456 -5.68 -21.32 0.80
CA LEU A 456 -6.14 -20.74 2.05
C LEU A 456 -4.97 -20.69 3.03
N SER A 457 -4.46 -19.50 3.33
CA SER A 457 -3.34 -19.35 4.25
C SER A 457 -3.80 -18.68 5.54
N GLY A 458 -3.81 -19.43 6.63
CA GLY A 458 -4.21 -18.95 7.95
C GLY A 458 -5.70 -18.55 8.05
N VAL A 459 -6.56 -19.06 7.18
CA VAL A 459 -8.01 -18.79 7.21
C VAL A 459 -8.64 -19.57 8.35
N CYS A 460 -8.59 -19.00 9.57
CA CYS A 460 -9.02 -19.64 10.80
C CYS A 460 -10.51 -19.44 11.12
N ARG A 461 -11.18 -18.51 10.43
CA ARG A 461 -12.59 -18.22 10.58
C ARG A 461 -13.22 -17.90 9.23
N MET A 462 -14.41 -18.44 9.00
CA MET A 462 -15.23 -18.20 7.81
C MET A 462 -16.68 -18.02 8.23
N THR A 463 -17.41 -17.16 7.52
CA THR A 463 -18.85 -17.08 7.65
C THR A 463 -19.54 -18.27 6.98
N ALA A 464 -20.83 -18.48 7.22
CA ALA A 464 -21.61 -19.51 6.55
C ALA A 464 -21.62 -19.30 5.02
N GLU A 465 -21.77 -18.04 4.60
CA GLU A 465 -21.77 -17.66 3.18
C GLU A 465 -20.42 -17.93 2.49
N GLU A 466 -19.32 -17.68 3.19
CA GLU A 466 -17.98 -18.01 2.69
C GLU A 466 -17.77 -19.51 2.53
N GLN A 467 -18.25 -20.31 3.50
CA GLN A 467 -18.21 -21.78 3.43
C GLN A 467 -19.06 -22.32 2.28
N GLU A 468 -20.29 -21.83 2.13
CA GLU A 468 -21.15 -22.22 1.01
C GLU A 468 -20.55 -21.82 -0.36
N ALA A 469 -19.88 -20.67 -0.45
CA ALA A 469 -19.19 -20.27 -1.67
C ALA A 469 -18.02 -21.20 -1.99
N MET A 470 -17.25 -21.59 -0.99
CA MET A 470 -16.18 -22.59 -1.14
C MET A 470 -16.73 -23.96 -1.60
N ASP A 471 -17.82 -24.42 -1.00
CA ASP A 471 -18.44 -25.71 -1.36
C ASP A 471 -18.95 -25.68 -2.81
N ARG A 472 -19.56 -24.57 -3.25
CA ARG A 472 -19.95 -24.39 -4.66
C ARG A 472 -18.75 -24.42 -5.59
N TYR A 473 -17.68 -23.73 -5.25
CA TYR A 473 -16.44 -23.74 -6.04
C TYR A 473 -15.86 -25.15 -6.18
N LEU A 474 -15.80 -25.93 -5.08
CA LEU A 474 -15.34 -27.31 -5.08
C LEU A 474 -16.24 -28.23 -5.92
N ALA A 475 -17.56 -28.03 -5.86
CA ALA A 475 -18.54 -28.80 -6.65
C ALA A 475 -18.41 -28.52 -8.16
N HIS A 476 -17.93 -27.33 -8.56
CA HIS A 476 -17.74 -26.92 -9.95
C HIS A 476 -16.27 -27.07 -10.43
N GLY A 477 -15.56 -28.07 -9.90
CA GLY A 477 -14.23 -28.47 -10.40
C GLY A 477 -13.05 -27.70 -9.82
N GLY A 478 -13.29 -26.79 -8.89
CA GLY A 478 -12.23 -26.11 -8.16
C GLY A 478 -11.52 -27.02 -7.15
N ARG A 479 -10.34 -26.58 -6.73
CA ARG A 479 -9.51 -27.28 -5.72
C ARG A 479 -9.02 -26.31 -4.67
N VAL A 480 -8.88 -26.78 -3.43
CA VAL A 480 -8.43 -25.97 -2.29
C VAL A 480 -7.28 -26.65 -1.57
N ILE A 481 -6.22 -25.90 -1.27
CA ILE A 481 -5.17 -26.29 -0.33
C ILE A 481 -5.24 -25.33 0.86
N ALA A 482 -5.40 -25.90 2.07
CA ALA A 482 -5.46 -25.12 3.31
C ALA A 482 -4.16 -25.29 4.11
N LEU A 483 -3.61 -24.16 4.53
CA LEU A 483 -2.37 -24.05 5.30
C LEU A 483 -2.60 -23.28 6.60
N GLY A 484 -1.89 -23.63 7.65
CA GLY A 484 -1.96 -22.97 8.95
C GLY A 484 -3.28 -23.21 9.70
N PRO A 485 -3.62 -22.36 10.67
CA PRO A 485 -4.90 -22.37 11.35
C PRO A 485 -6.03 -22.26 10.34
N THR A 486 -6.98 -23.17 10.39
CA THR A 486 -8.05 -23.18 9.39
C THR A 486 -9.40 -23.55 10.00
N ALA A 487 -10.46 -22.91 9.53
CA ALA A 487 -11.84 -23.22 9.85
C ALA A 487 -12.33 -24.51 9.19
N LEU A 488 -11.59 -25.06 8.24
CA LEU A 488 -12.00 -26.25 7.50
C LEU A 488 -11.96 -27.49 8.37
N SER A 489 -13.10 -28.13 8.57
CA SER A 489 -13.21 -29.43 9.21
C SER A 489 -13.10 -30.57 8.21
N THR A 490 -13.70 -30.41 7.02
CA THR A 490 -13.69 -31.40 5.94
C THR A 490 -13.74 -30.69 4.57
N CYS A 491 -12.96 -31.18 3.63
CA CYS A 491 -13.00 -30.71 2.25
C CYS A 491 -12.94 -31.92 1.30
N LYS A 492 -14.01 -32.16 0.54
CA LYS A 492 -14.10 -33.34 -0.33
C LYS A 492 -13.06 -33.34 -1.46
N ASN A 493 -12.80 -32.20 -2.07
CA ASN A 493 -11.86 -32.02 -3.19
C ASN A 493 -10.68 -31.08 -2.81
N GLY A 494 -10.38 -30.98 -1.53
CA GLY A 494 -9.27 -30.19 -1.03
C GLY A 494 -8.19 -31.05 -0.41
N TRP A 495 -7.02 -30.46 -0.24
CA TRP A 495 -5.90 -31.07 0.42
C TRP A 495 -5.55 -30.27 1.68
N ARG A 496 -5.28 -30.98 2.74
CA ARG A 496 -4.73 -30.40 3.95
C ARG A 496 -3.36 -30.98 4.19
N LEU A 497 -2.36 -30.13 4.25
CA LEU A 497 -1.02 -30.55 4.62
C LEU A 497 -0.95 -30.94 6.09
N PRO A 498 0.03 -31.79 6.49
CA PRO A 498 0.19 -32.21 7.90
C PRO A 498 0.21 -30.99 8.84
N ASN A 499 -0.40 -31.16 9.99
CA ASN A 499 -0.51 -30.12 11.01
C ASN A 499 0.69 -30.11 11.98
N ARG A 500 1.86 -30.49 11.52
CA ARG A 500 3.08 -30.38 12.32
C ARG A 500 4.28 -30.05 11.42
N LEU A 501 5.24 -29.40 11.99
CA LEU A 501 6.54 -29.14 11.38
C LEU A 501 7.45 -30.30 11.75
N ASP A 502 7.66 -31.24 10.82
CA ASP A 502 8.60 -32.34 10.99
C ASP A 502 10.06 -31.89 10.81
N GLU A 503 10.25 -30.74 10.21
CA GLU A 503 11.53 -30.15 9.85
C GLU A 503 11.56 -28.71 10.38
N GLY A 504 12.70 -28.22 10.71
CA GLY A 504 12.87 -26.89 11.31
C GLY A 504 12.20 -25.74 10.53
N PRO A 505 12.21 -24.54 11.09
CA PRO A 505 11.59 -23.37 10.47
C PRO A 505 12.23 -23.08 9.13
N ASP A 506 11.40 -22.77 8.14
CA ASP A 506 11.88 -22.32 6.85
C ASP A 506 12.30 -20.84 6.90
N THR A 507 13.37 -20.52 6.19
CA THR A 507 13.93 -19.18 6.12
C THR A 507 13.20 -18.23 5.18
N PHE A 508 12.05 -18.59 4.64
CA PHE A 508 11.23 -17.69 3.81
C PHE A 508 10.82 -16.41 4.51
N PHE A 509 10.77 -16.45 5.81
CA PHE A 509 10.38 -15.34 6.61
C PHE A 509 11.60 -14.51 7.01
N THR A 510 11.81 -13.39 6.37
CA THR A 510 12.64 -12.33 6.92
C THR A 510 11.75 -11.41 7.76
N THR A 511 12.21 -11.08 8.96
CA THR A 511 11.52 -10.10 9.80
C THR A 511 11.09 -8.90 8.99
N VAL A 512 9.78 -8.62 9.00
CA VAL A 512 9.31 -7.31 8.55
C VAL A 512 9.96 -6.31 9.49
N PRO A 513 10.69 -5.33 8.99
CA PRO A 513 11.09 -4.23 9.84
C PRO A 513 9.83 -3.68 10.49
N ASP A 514 9.82 -3.59 11.80
CA ASP A 514 8.73 -3.00 12.56
C ASP A 514 8.66 -1.48 12.30
N GLY A 515 8.22 -1.14 11.10
CA GLY A 515 7.86 0.23 10.82
C GLY A 515 6.54 0.55 11.50
N ILE A 516 6.56 1.15 12.65
CA ILE A 516 5.43 1.56 13.50
C ILE A 516 5.03 0.42 14.44
N HIS A 517 5.56 0.47 15.66
CA HIS A 517 5.06 -0.34 16.75
C HIS A 517 3.59 0.02 17.04
N VAL A 518 2.71 -0.93 16.88
CA VAL A 518 1.33 -0.79 17.33
C VAL A 518 1.34 -0.82 18.85
N LYS A 519 1.29 0.35 19.47
CA LYS A 519 1.06 0.43 20.90
C LYS A 519 -0.43 0.34 21.15
N LEU A 520 -0.90 -0.85 21.53
CA LEU A 520 -2.25 -0.96 22.08
C LEU A 520 -2.31 -0.18 23.40
N PRO A 521 -3.46 0.43 23.70
CA PRO A 521 -3.67 1.02 25.02
C PRO A 521 -3.45 -0.01 26.12
N GLU A 522 -2.75 0.36 27.19
CA GLU A 522 -2.40 -0.56 28.28
C GLU A 522 -3.64 -1.26 28.87
N TRP A 523 -4.78 -0.55 28.95
CA TRP A 523 -6.02 -1.10 29.45
C TRP A 523 -6.61 -2.19 28.54
N LEU A 524 -6.33 -2.15 27.23
CA LEU A 524 -6.74 -3.18 26.27
C LEU A 524 -5.74 -4.35 26.27
N LEU A 525 -4.45 -4.06 26.37
CA LEU A 525 -3.40 -5.09 26.44
C LEU A 525 -3.57 -5.99 27.66
N LYS A 526 -3.91 -5.42 28.83
CA LYS A 526 -4.14 -6.19 30.06
C LYS A 526 -5.31 -7.17 29.98
N LYS A 527 -6.24 -6.95 29.05
CA LYS A 527 -7.44 -7.79 28.88
C LYS A 527 -7.32 -8.78 27.73
N THR A 528 -6.40 -8.53 26.83
CA THR A 528 -6.21 -9.33 25.65
C THR A 528 -5.06 -10.29 25.91
N VAL A 529 -5.36 -11.58 26.00
CA VAL A 529 -4.31 -12.60 26.03
C VAL A 529 -3.74 -12.63 24.61
N LEU A 530 -2.59 -11.97 24.44
CA LEU A 530 -1.84 -12.09 23.21
C LEU A 530 -1.36 -13.54 23.10
N PRO A 531 -1.52 -14.15 21.94
CA PRO A 531 -0.96 -15.48 21.75
C PRO A 531 0.56 -15.40 21.90
N PRO A 532 1.18 -16.51 22.31
CA PRO A 532 2.62 -16.60 22.39
C PRO A 532 3.27 -16.24 21.04
N GLU A 533 4.47 -15.71 21.08
CA GLU A 533 5.26 -15.42 19.87
C GLU A 533 5.54 -16.68 19.04
N ASP A 534 5.49 -17.85 19.68
CA ASP A 534 5.55 -19.14 19.02
C ASP A 534 4.20 -19.47 18.37
N PRO A 535 4.09 -19.51 17.03
CA PRO A 535 2.85 -19.86 16.34
C PRO A 535 2.35 -21.26 16.63
N ASP A 536 3.22 -22.19 17.05
CA ASP A 536 2.82 -23.55 17.42
C ASP A 536 2.08 -23.58 18.75
N ALA A 537 2.25 -22.56 19.58
CA ALA A 537 1.50 -22.39 20.83
C ALA A 537 0.02 -21.98 20.64
N TRP A 538 -0.42 -21.73 19.42
CA TRP A 538 -1.85 -21.58 19.07
C TRP A 538 -2.64 -22.88 19.11
N GLN A 539 -1.98 -23.97 19.42
CA GLN A 539 -2.62 -25.25 19.52
C GLN A 539 -3.51 -25.30 20.75
N THR A 540 -4.81 -25.34 20.54
CA THR A 540 -5.67 -25.88 21.56
C THR A 540 -5.59 -27.39 21.45
N PRO A 541 -5.54 -28.15 22.57
CA PRO A 541 -5.52 -29.61 22.55
C PRO A 541 -6.65 -30.24 21.71
N ALA A 542 -7.76 -29.54 21.55
CA ALA A 542 -8.91 -29.97 20.77
C ALA A 542 -8.78 -29.72 19.24
N LYS A 543 -7.83 -28.92 18.79
CA LYS A 543 -7.71 -28.51 17.38
C LYS A 543 -6.43 -28.98 16.69
N GLY A 544 -5.51 -29.58 17.40
CA GLY A 544 -4.24 -30.08 16.87
C GLY A 544 -3.22 -29.00 16.54
N LEU A 545 -2.12 -29.44 15.98
CA LEU A 545 -1.03 -28.59 15.50
C LEU A 545 -1.42 -27.88 14.22
N TYR A 546 -1.01 -26.62 14.08
CA TYR A 546 -1.20 -25.85 12.86
C TYR A 546 0.11 -25.73 12.10
N TYR A 547 -0.03 -25.76 10.79
CA TYR A 547 1.05 -25.68 9.86
C TYR A 547 1.10 -24.29 9.25
N HIS A 548 2.19 -23.57 9.47
CA HIS A 548 2.33 -22.18 9.02
C HIS A 548 3.22 -22.07 7.79
N PRO A 549 2.82 -21.40 6.73
CA PRO A 549 3.63 -21.23 5.53
C PRO A 549 5.01 -20.62 5.79
N HIS A 550 5.14 -19.73 6.76
CA HIS A 550 6.42 -19.14 7.12
C HIS A 550 7.35 -20.06 7.94
N ARG A 551 6.87 -21.26 8.30
CA ARG A 551 7.60 -22.30 9.03
C ARG A 551 7.61 -23.63 8.31
N LEU A 552 7.32 -23.64 7.01
CA LEU A 552 7.45 -24.84 6.20
C LEU A 552 8.90 -25.29 6.14
N GLY A 553 9.17 -26.55 6.54
CA GLY A 553 10.41 -27.22 6.23
C GLY A 553 10.52 -27.57 4.74
N GLU A 554 11.71 -27.90 4.28
CA GLU A 554 11.99 -28.14 2.85
C GLU A 554 11.06 -29.18 2.22
N THR A 555 10.91 -30.37 2.85
CA THR A 555 10.04 -31.45 2.32
C THR A 555 8.59 -30.98 2.16
N ASN A 556 8.09 -30.21 3.09
CA ASN A 556 6.71 -29.73 3.04
C ASN A 556 6.54 -28.59 2.03
N ARG A 557 7.54 -27.74 1.87
CA ARG A 557 7.57 -26.75 0.81
C ARG A 557 7.54 -27.45 -0.55
N ASP A 558 8.40 -28.44 -0.78
CA ASP A 558 8.48 -29.15 -2.06
C ASP A 558 7.17 -29.89 -2.35
N ARG A 559 6.55 -30.48 -1.34
CA ARG A 559 5.22 -31.11 -1.46
C ARG A 559 4.14 -30.09 -1.83
N LEU A 560 4.11 -28.94 -1.17
CA LEU A 560 3.19 -27.85 -1.50
C LEU A 560 3.40 -27.39 -2.94
N MET A 561 4.65 -27.14 -3.33
CA MET A 561 4.96 -26.67 -4.67
C MET A 561 4.69 -27.71 -5.76
N ALA A 562 4.86 -28.99 -5.45
CA ALA A 562 4.45 -30.06 -6.38
C ALA A 562 2.94 -30.04 -6.63
N LEU A 563 2.12 -29.89 -5.60
CA LEU A 563 0.66 -29.77 -5.72
C LEU A 563 0.27 -28.47 -6.45
N VAL A 564 0.90 -27.35 -6.12
CA VAL A 564 0.65 -26.08 -6.78
C VAL A 564 0.95 -26.18 -8.28
N ARG A 565 2.12 -26.70 -8.65
CA ARG A 565 2.49 -26.87 -10.08
C ARG A 565 1.60 -27.86 -10.83
N GLN A 566 1.09 -28.87 -10.13
CA GLN A 566 0.16 -29.85 -10.75
C GLN A 566 -1.18 -29.22 -11.12
N PHE A 567 -1.67 -28.29 -10.31
CA PHE A 567 -3.04 -27.76 -10.41
C PHE A 567 -3.11 -26.29 -10.81
N ALA A 568 -1.99 -25.58 -10.84
CA ALA A 568 -1.96 -24.20 -11.32
C ALA A 568 -2.38 -24.11 -12.80
N ARG A 569 -3.00 -23.00 -13.18
CA ARG A 569 -3.29 -22.72 -14.58
C ARG A 569 -1.99 -22.77 -15.40
N PRO A 570 -1.95 -23.53 -16.51
CA PRO A 570 -0.79 -23.52 -17.39
C PRO A 570 -0.58 -22.13 -18.00
N MET A 571 0.68 -21.71 -18.09
CA MET A 571 1.05 -20.44 -18.72
C MET A 571 1.46 -20.67 -20.16
N PRO A 572 1.07 -19.78 -21.09
CA PRO A 572 1.48 -19.87 -22.48
C PRO A 572 3.00 -19.61 -22.66
N VAL A 573 3.61 -18.92 -21.71
CA VAL A 573 5.05 -18.67 -21.60
C VAL A 573 5.51 -19.14 -20.23
N LYS A 574 6.53 -20.00 -20.21
CA LYS A 574 7.08 -20.54 -18.97
C LYS A 574 8.53 -20.14 -18.79
N LEU A 575 8.83 -19.46 -17.70
CA LEU A 575 10.20 -19.25 -17.26
C LEU A 575 10.75 -20.57 -16.72
N VAL A 576 11.77 -21.12 -17.37
CA VAL A 576 12.38 -22.40 -17.01
C VAL A 576 13.56 -22.19 -16.06
N ALA A 577 14.35 -21.15 -16.32
CA ALA A 577 15.48 -20.75 -15.50
C ALA A 577 15.72 -19.24 -15.57
N ALA A 578 15.82 -18.61 -14.43
CA ALA A 578 16.18 -17.19 -14.27
C ALA A 578 16.62 -16.95 -12.80
N GLU A 579 17.83 -17.30 -12.49
CA GLU A 579 18.33 -17.12 -11.14
C GLU A 579 18.43 -15.63 -10.78
N GLY A 580 17.96 -15.28 -9.58
CA GLY A 580 18.02 -13.92 -9.03
C GLY A 580 16.93 -12.96 -9.54
N TYR A 581 15.97 -13.43 -10.35
CA TYR A 581 14.87 -12.62 -10.86
C TYR A 581 13.51 -13.06 -10.30
N LEU A 582 12.69 -12.08 -10.01
CA LEU A 582 11.25 -12.25 -9.87
C LEU A 582 10.59 -12.07 -11.24
N CYS A 583 9.51 -12.80 -11.45
CA CYS A 583 8.82 -12.82 -12.72
C CYS A 583 7.32 -12.54 -12.56
N THR A 584 6.76 -11.75 -13.46
CA THR A 584 5.32 -11.65 -13.69
C THR A 584 5.01 -11.77 -15.17
N VAL A 585 3.81 -12.26 -15.46
CA VAL A 585 3.33 -12.40 -16.84
C VAL A 585 2.04 -11.62 -16.98
N SER A 586 1.92 -10.84 -18.04
CA SER A 586 0.67 -10.19 -18.43
C SER A 586 0.27 -10.61 -19.82
N GLU A 587 -1.03 -10.58 -20.11
CA GLU A 587 -1.61 -11.07 -21.35
C GLU A 587 -2.59 -10.04 -21.92
N GLU A 588 -2.48 -9.78 -23.22
CA GLU A 588 -3.41 -8.97 -23.99
C GLU A 588 -3.76 -9.66 -25.34
N GLU A 589 -4.59 -9.03 -26.15
CA GLU A 589 -5.02 -9.62 -27.44
C GLU A 589 -3.85 -9.89 -28.40
N THR A 590 -2.86 -8.99 -28.45
CA THR A 590 -1.76 -9.03 -29.43
C THR A 590 -0.53 -9.77 -28.94
N GLY A 591 -0.41 -10.03 -27.64
CA GLY A 591 0.79 -10.65 -27.10
C GLY A 591 0.79 -10.95 -25.61
N ILE A 592 1.89 -11.54 -25.21
CA ILE A 592 2.19 -11.91 -23.83
C ILE A 592 3.48 -11.20 -23.42
N THR A 593 3.47 -10.57 -22.29
CA THR A 593 4.64 -9.90 -21.73
C THR A 593 5.10 -10.63 -20.46
N LEU A 594 6.36 -11.05 -20.47
CA LEU A 594 7.05 -11.59 -19.30
C LEU A 594 8.01 -10.52 -18.80
N GLN A 595 7.82 -10.07 -17.57
CA GLN A 595 8.63 -9.04 -16.91
C GLN A 595 9.51 -9.70 -15.86
N LEU A 596 10.77 -9.32 -15.84
CA LEU A 596 11.79 -9.80 -14.91
C LEU A 596 12.40 -8.63 -14.16
N LEU A 597 12.47 -8.71 -12.84
CA LEU A 597 13.14 -7.72 -11.99
C LEU A 597 14.06 -8.45 -11.01
N ALA A 598 15.27 -7.95 -10.86
CA ALA A 598 16.21 -8.50 -9.89
C ALA A 598 15.61 -8.55 -8.48
N GLU A 599 15.79 -9.65 -7.78
CA GLU A 599 15.24 -9.87 -6.44
C GLU A 599 16.00 -9.08 -5.36
N ASP A 600 17.30 -8.92 -5.52
CA ASP A 600 18.18 -8.27 -4.53
C ASP A 600 19.13 -7.28 -5.21
N PHE A 601 19.63 -6.31 -4.44
CA PHE A 601 20.46 -5.24 -4.92
C PHE A 601 21.60 -4.92 -3.95
N ASP A 602 22.80 -4.67 -4.51
CA ASP A 602 23.89 -3.99 -3.83
C ASP A 602 23.64 -2.48 -3.91
N VAL A 603 23.42 -1.88 -2.75
CA VAL A 603 23.15 -0.44 -2.63
C VAL A 603 24.35 0.24 -2.03
N ARG A 604 24.99 1.09 -2.80
CA ARG A 604 26.10 1.92 -2.34
C ARG A 604 25.58 3.21 -1.75
N ILE A 605 26.16 3.62 -0.65
CA ILE A 605 25.78 4.82 0.07
C ILE A 605 26.98 5.72 0.29
N ASN A 606 26.68 6.99 0.52
CA ASN A 606 27.68 7.93 1.01
C ASN A 606 27.82 7.77 2.53
N GLU A 607 28.91 7.14 2.99
CA GLU A 607 29.12 6.85 4.41
C GLU A 607 29.29 8.10 5.27
N GLN A 608 29.81 9.19 4.71
CA GLN A 608 29.93 10.46 5.45
C GLN A 608 28.56 11.06 5.72
N LEU A 609 27.66 11.02 4.74
CA LEU A 609 26.28 11.46 4.90
C LEU A 609 25.51 10.57 5.87
N ASP A 610 25.77 9.27 5.85
CA ASP A 610 25.15 8.32 6.78
C ASP A 610 25.56 8.62 8.25
N ALA A 611 26.83 8.94 8.47
CA ALA A 611 27.33 9.32 9.78
C ALA A 611 26.74 10.65 10.29
N MET A 612 26.40 11.57 9.39
CA MET A 612 25.79 12.87 9.72
C MET A 612 24.28 12.81 9.86
N ARG A 613 23.65 11.70 9.49
CA ARG A 613 22.22 11.57 9.47
C ARG A 613 21.65 11.55 10.88
N THR A 614 20.69 12.43 11.13
CA THR A 614 19.87 12.40 12.33
C THR A 614 18.70 11.44 12.14
N HIS A 615 18.03 11.09 13.23
CA HIS A 615 16.82 10.26 13.24
C HIS A 615 15.76 10.69 12.19
N ARG A 616 15.73 11.95 11.81
CA ARG A 616 14.70 12.54 10.92
C ARG A 616 15.24 13.13 9.62
N SER A 617 16.55 13.12 9.42
CA SER A 617 17.10 13.61 8.16
C SER A 617 16.91 12.56 7.07
N ARG A 618 16.32 12.95 5.96
CA ARG A 618 16.30 12.19 4.72
C ARG A 618 17.33 12.81 3.79
N VAL A 619 18.49 12.25 3.75
CA VAL A 619 19.56 12.69 2.86
C VAL A 619 19.62 11.72 1.69
N ASN A 620 19.93 12.21 0.51
CA ASN A 620 20.18 11.33 -0.62
C ASN A 620 21.52 10.59 -0.40
N LEU A 621 21.42 9.42 0.23
CA LEU A 621 22.55 8.60 0.62
C LEU A 621 22.97 7.61 -0.47
N ILE A 622 22.06 7.30 -1.41
CA ILE A 622 22.29 6.30 -2.44
C ILE A 622 23.18 6.90 -3.53
N THR A 623 24.35 6.31 -3.73
CA THR A 623 25.31 6.71 -4.75
C THR A 623 25.40 5.73 -5.92
N GLY A 624 24.75 4.58 -5.81
CA GLY A 624 24.65 3.59 -6.87
C GLY A 624 23.85 2.37 -6.44
N ILE A 625 23.27 1.70 -7.41
CA ILE A 625 22.44 0.51 -7.22
C ILE A 625 22.83 -0.50 -8.30
N ARG A 626 23.10 -1.74 -7.88
CA ARG A 626 23.43 -2.83 -8.78
C ARG A 626 22.69 -4.10 -8.38
N PRO A 627 22.10 -4.87 -9.32
CA PRO A 627 21.48 -6.14 -8.99
C PRO A 627 22.49 -7.14 -8.46
N LEU A 628 22.06 -8.00 -7.53
CA LEU A 628 22.86 -9.06 -6.94
C LEU A 628 22.36 -10.43 -7.35
N GLY A 629 23.28 -11.34 -7.62
CA GLY A 629 22.98 -12.75 -7.82
C GLY A 629 22.14 -13.06 -9.06
N VAL A 630 22.06 -12.13 -10.01
CA VAL A 630 21.31 -12.32 -11.25
C VAL A 630 22.11 -13.08 -12.28
N SER A 631 21.49 -14.10 -12.89
CA SER A 631 22.04 -14.83 -14.02
C SER A 631 21.96 -13.98 -15.29
N ARG A 632 22.98 -14.02 -16.11
CA ARG A 632 22.93 -13.43 -17.47
C ARG A 632 22.13 -14.29 -18.44
N GLU A 633 22.00 -15.57 -18.18
CA GLU A 633 21.31 -16.51 -19.04
C GLU A 633 19.95 -16.87 -18.46
N LEU A 634 18.94 -16.70 -19.28
CA LEU A 634 17.56 -17.08 -18.99
C LEU A 634 17.14 -18.18 -19.96
N THR A 635 16.28 -19.07 -19.53
CA THR A 635 15.63 -20.02 -20.41
C THR A 635 14.11 -19.87 -20.29
N VAL A 636 13.47 -19.59 -21.41
CA VAL A 636 12.00 -19.52 -21.51
C VAL A 636 11.50 -20.54 -22.49
N GLN A 637 10.37 -21.15 -22.18
CA GLN A 637 9.63 -22.03 -23.09
C GLN A 637 8.41 -21.28 -23.60
N ALA A 638 8.31 -21.13 -24.92
CA ALA A 638 7.23 -20.42 -25.60
C ALA A 638 7.07 -20.92 -27.03
N LEU A 639 5.89 -20.67 -27.62
CA LEU A 639 5.57 -21.05 -29.01
C LEU A 639 6.15 -20.08 -30.04
N THR A 640 6.38 -18.82 -29.63
CA THR A 640 6.87 -17.76 -30.52
C THR A 640 8.14 -17.15 -29.97
N GLU A 641 8.97 -16.61 -30.85
CA GLU A 641 10.22 -15.95 -30.53
C GLU A 641 9.99 -14.65 -29.74
N PRO A 642 10.66 -14.44 -28.60
CA PRO A 642 10.53 -13.20 -27.84
C PRO A 642 11.28 -12.02 -28.46
N ARG A 643 10.70 -10.82 -28.34
CA ARG A 643 11.45 -9.58 -28.41
C ARG A 643 11.94 -9.23 -27.02
N VAL A 644 13.23 -8.95 -26.88
CA VAL A 644 13.89 -8.69 -25.58
C VAL A 644 14.17 -7.20 -25.45
N PHE A 645 13.76 -6.61 -24.30
CA PHE A 645 14.01 -5.21 -23.95
C PHE A 645 14.72 -5.13 -22.61
N THR A 646 15.78 -4.34 -22.54
CA THR A 646 16.55 -4.07 -21.32
C THR A 646 16.70 -2.55 -21.11
N PRO A 647 15.58 -1.83 -20.80
CA PRO A 647 15.50 -0.37 -20.94
C PRO A 647 16.50 0.40 -20.08
N PHE A 648 16.95 -0.20 -18.99
CA PHE A 648 17.82 0.49 -18.01
C PHE A 648 19.28 0.04 -18.04
N THR A 649 19.57 -1.02 -18.79
CA THR A 649 20.92 -1.60 -18.84
C THR A 649 21.47 -1.48 -20.26
N PRO A 650 22.62 -0.82 -20.46
CA PRO A 650 23.24 -0.73 -21.77
C PRO A 650 23.78 -2.08 -22.23
N GLY A 651 23.80 -2.31 -23.53
CA GLY A 651 24.26 -3.52 -24.17
C GLY A 651 23.15 -4.28 -24.90
N GLU A 652 23.55 -5.22 -25.73
CA GLU A 652 22.63 -6.03 -26.52
C GLU A 652 22.34 -7.36 -25.81
N SER A 653 21.13 -7.83 -25.96
CA SER A 653 20.72 -9.17 -25.60
C SER A 653 20.88 -10.10 -26.80
N THR A 654 21.28 -11.35 -26.57
CA THR A 654 21.34 -12.36 -27.61
C THR A 654 20.31 -13.47 -27.37
N LEU A 655 19.84 -14.07 -28.45
CA LEU A 655 18.81 -15.09 -28.42
C LEU A 655 19.27 -16.32 -29.17
N GLN A 656 19.08 -17.50 -28.58
CA GLN A 656 19.32 -18.81 -29.21
C GLN A 656 18.07 -19.68 -29.04
N GLN A 657 17.59 -20.23 -30.13
CA GLN A 657 16.44 -21.14 -30.12
C GLN A 657 16.88 -22.60 -30.05
N GLU A 658 16.28 -23.35 -29.13
CA GLU A 658 16.48 -24.81 -28.97
C GLU A 658 15.10 -25.51 -28.90
N GLY A 659 14.51 -25.79 -30.04
CA GLY A 659 13.16 -26.34 -30.12
C GLY A 659 12.09 -25.29 -29.72
N ASP A 660 11.31 -25.59 -28.67
CA ASP A 660 10.33 -24.69 -28.07
C ASP A 660 10.91 -23.85 -26.93
N ARG A 661 12.22 -23.89 -26.76
CA ARG A 661 12.94 -23.11 -25.72
C ARG A 661 13.81 -22.04 -26.36
N TYR A 662 13.86 -20.92 -25.68
CA TYR A 662 14.71 -19.79 -26.04
C TYR A 662 15.67 -19.51 -24.90
N ARG A 663 16.97 -19.56 -25.20
CA ARG A 663 18.02 -19.10 -24.28
C ARG A 663 18.29 -17.64 -24.59
N VAL A 664 18.06 -16.79 -23.60
CA VAL A 664 18.26 -15.33 -23.68
C VAL A 664 19.48 -14.97 -22.86
N THR A 665 20.47 -14.33 -23.47
CA THR A 665 21.60 -13.76 -22.74
C THR A 665 21.38 -12.27 -22.56
N LEU A 666 21.27 -11.81 -21.32
CA LEU A 666 21.08 -10.41 -20.97
C LEU A 666 22.40 -9.65 -20.84
N PRO A 667 22.42 -8.32 -20.99
CA PRO A 667 23.57 -7.51 -20.64
C PRO A 667 24.01 -7.74 -19.19
N PRO A 668 25.29 -7.49 -18.86
CA PRO A 668 25.76 -7.54 -17.47
C PRO A 668 24.96 -6.60 -16.58
N ASP A 669 24.76 -7.01 -15.31
CA ASP A 669 24.06 -6.21 -14.30
C ASP A 669 22.66 -5.75 -14.74
N CYS A 670 21.94 -6.55 -15.52
CA CYS A 670 20.58 -6.24 -15.96
C CYS A 670 19.63 -6.28 -14.76
N SER A 671 19.11 -5.13 -14.36
CA SER A 671 18.19 -5.03 -13.23
C SER A 671 16.75 -5.36 -13.61
N TYR A 672 16.36 -5.07 -14.85
CA TYR A 672 15.01 -5.26 -15.36
C TYR A 672 15.02 -5.61 -16.85
N ALA A 673 14.29 -6.64 -17.20
CA ALA A 673 14.11 -7.07 -18.59
C ALA A 673 12.64 -7.37 -18.88
N VAL A 674 12.26 -7.16 -20.13
CA VAL A 674 10.93 -7.48 -20.66
C VAL A 674 11.08 -8.36 -21.88
N LEU A 675 10.39 -9.49 -21.90
CA LEU A 675 10.28 -10.38 -23.04
C LEU A 675 8.84 -10.32 -23.54
N TRP A 676 8.66 -9.93 -24.78
CA TRP A 676 7.35 -9.85 -25.41
C TRP A 676 7.20 -10.91 -26.51
N PHE A 677 6.12 -11.65 -26.48
CA PHE A 677 5.79 -12.74 -27.39
C PHE A 677 4.50 -12.38 -28.15
N ALA A 678 4.57 -12.36 -29.45
CA ALA A 678 3.37 -12.19 -30.30
C ALA A 678 2.46 -13.43 -30.20
N LYS A 679 1.15 -13.22 -30.11
CA LYS A 679 0.14 -14.28 -30.20
C LYS A 679 -0.12 -14.71 -31.64
#